data_097e46eb36410f62dd4f32f267df3209
#
_entry.id   097e46eb36410f62dd4f32f267df3209
#
_cell.length_a   1.000
_cell.length_b   1.000
_cell.length_c   1.000
_cell.angle_alpha   90.00
_cell.angle_beta   90.00
_cell.angle_gamma   90.00
#
_symmetry.space_group_name_H-M   'P 1'
#
loop_
_entity.id
_entity.type
_entity.pdbx_description
1 polymer ?
#
loop_
_entity_poly.entity_id
_entity_poly.type
_entity_poly.pdbx_seq_one_letter_code
_entity_poly.pdbx_strand_id
1 'polypeptide(L)'
;MIVATTRPETMLGDTAVAVHPEDERYAHLVGKTLILPLVGREIPVVADEYVERDFGTGCVKITPCHDPNDFEVGRRHNLEMISVIDEHAKIIGGYKYDGMDRYEARRAIVADLEAGGYLVKVEACKHNVGHCYRCGTALEPLASRQWYVKMEPLAKAAIEAVESGEIKFIPDRFSKIYLNWMYNIRDWCISRQLWWGHRIPAFYCDDCGEISVSEEDVTVCPKCGSRHLHQDEDVLDTWFSSGLWPFSTLGWPEKTEDLDYFYPTSTLVTGYDIIPFWVARMITMGMEEMKEKPFSNVFIHGLVRDAEGRKMSKSLGNGIDPLEIIDSCGADALRFALLTGNSPGNDMRFSPEKIEAARNFTNKIWNASRFALMNLPEDLEDTALPPADMLHIEDKWILSKFNRLSAEVAENLDKYELGVALAKLYDFLWSVLCDWYIELIKPRLFVKEGEDYGNACRVLAYVLRGAMELLHPFMPFITETIWQALPHEGESIVITRYPEYRAELVFEKEEASMELLITAIRQIRNRRAEMNVPPSKKAKVYIVSPDHETFSPAVSAFFEKLAGASSVEYPEAFTGEGCVQIISDKATIFIPLSEIIDIEKEIARLEAEKQKLLSEIERIDKKLANEGFVSKAPAAVIDGERAKKTAYAEKLATVEASIANYKK
;
A
#
# COMPACT_ATOMS: atom_id res chain seq x y z
N MET A 1 -26.98 -29.52 40.99
CA MET A 1 -26.09 -28.44 40.49
C MET A 1 -26.95 -27.41 39.75
N ILE A 2 -26.55 -26.17 39.75
CA ILE A 2 -27.24 -25.09 39.01
C ILE A 2 -26.32 -24.66 37.87
N VAL A 3 -26.80 -24.74 36.66
CA VAL A 3 -26.09 -24.25 35.46
C VAL A 3 -26.83 -23.05 34.87
N ALA A 4 -26.10 -22.15 34.24
CA ALA A 4 -26.67 -21.02 33.53
C ALA A 4 -26.44 -21.21 32.03
N THR A 5 -27.43 -20.91 31.19
CA THR A 5 -27.33 -21.03 29.73
C THR A 5 -28.12 -19.96 29.04
N THR A 6 -27.61 -19.46 27.95
CA THR A 6 -28.32 -18.58 26.99
C THR A 6 -29.09 -19.37 25.93
N ARG A 7 -28.88 -20.71 25.90
CA ARG A 7 -29.41 -21.61 24.87
C ARG A 7 -30.07 -22.85 25.49
N PRO A 8 -31.20 -22.70 26.22
CA PRO A 8 -31.87 -23.84 26.85
C PRO A 8 -32.36 -24.91 25.86
N GLU A 9 -32.62 -24.57 24.61
CA GLU A 9 -33.00 -25.52 23.55
C GLU A 9 -31.94 -26.58 23.25
N THR A 10 -30.64 -26.29 23.48
CA THR A 10 -29.59 -27.27 23.26
C THR A 10 -29.36 -28.22 24.42
N MET A 11 -29.95 -27.95 25.61
CA MET A 11 -29.74 -28.79 26.78
C MET A 11 -30.18 -30.25 26.61
N LEU A 12 -31.10 -30.53 25.69
CA LEU A 12 -31.51 -31.89 25.34
C LEU A 12 -30.31 -32.75 24.88
N GLY A 13 -29.25 -32.10 24.35
CA GLY A 13 -28.01 -32.73 23.88
C GLY A 13 -26.87 -32.64 24.91
N ASP A 14 -27.10 -32.24 26.15
CA ASP A 14 -26.06 -32.18 27.17
C ASP A 14 -25.54 -33.58 27.50
N THR A 15 -24.21 -33.75 27.52
CA THR A 15 -23.55 -35.02 27.81
C THR A 15 -22.63 -34.97 29.01
N ALA A 16 -22.41 -33.80 29.60
CA ALA A 16 -21.71 -33.62 30.88
C ALA A 16 -22.04 -32.26 31.50
N VAL A 17 -21.64 -32.10 32.77
CA VAL A 17 -21.46 -30.81 33.42
C VAL A 17 -19.99 -30.69 33.79
N ALA A 18 -19.32 -29.63 33.33
CA ALA A 18 -17.92 -29.36 33.66
C ALA A 18 -17.79 -28.40 34.83
N VAL A 19 -16.76 -28.60 35.65
CA VAL A 19 -16.35 -27.75 36.77
C VAL A 19 -14.86 -27.54 36.73
N HIS A 20 -14.36 -26.43 37.29
CA HIS A 20 -12.91 -26.22 37.35
C HIS A 20 -12.26 -27.23 38.32
N PRO A 21 -11.09 -27.84 38.02
CA PRO A 21 -10.41 -28.83 38.83
C PRO A 21 -10.14 -28.37 40.27
N GLU A 22 -9.86 -27.10 40.45
CA GLU A 22 -9.54 -26.49 41.75
C GLU A 22 -10.77 -25.87 42.48
N ASP A 23 -11.98 -26.08 41.97
CA ASP A 23 -13.18 -25.53 42.60
C ASP A 23 -13.65 -26.43 43.75
N GLU A 24 -13.33 -26.07 44.97
CA GLU A 24 -13.70 -26.82 46.19
C GLU A 24 -15.21 -27.00 46.34
N ARG A 25 -16.04 -26.11 45.80
CA ARG A 25 -17.50 -26.20 45.84
C ARG A 25 -18.02 -27.47 45.19
N TYR A 26 -17.37 -27.93 44.14
CA TYR A 26 -17.81 -29.02 43.28
C TYR A 26 -16.85 -30.20 43.21
N ALA A 27 -15.68 -30.13 43.84
CA ALA A 27 -14.68 -31.19 43.81
C ALA A 27 -15.24 -32.55 44.22
N HIS A 28 -16.16 -32.59 45.19
CA HIS A 28 -16.80 -33.80 45.70
C HIS A 28 -17.81 -34.43 44.72
N LEU A 29 -18.17 -33.73 43.62
CA LEU A 29 -19.10 -34.18 42.61
C LEU A 29 -18.38 -34.71 41.35
N VAL A 30 -17.12 -34.44 41.18
CA VAL A 30 -16.34 -34.90 40.00
C VAL A 30 -16.38 -36.43 39.96
N GLY A 31 -16.67 -36.96 38.77
CA GLY A 31 -16.84 -38.39 38.52
C GLY A 31 -18.19 -38.98 38.98
N LYS A 32 -19.08 -38.18 39.55
CA LYS A 32 -20.47 -38.59 39.84
C LYS A 32 -21.36 -38.29 38.63
N THR A 33 -22.55 -38.92 38.66
CA THR A 33 -23.58 -38.78 37.62
C THR A 33 -24.67 -37.82 38.08
N LEU A 34 -25.18 -37.03 37.14
CA LEU A 34 -26.37 -36.18 37.27
C LEU A 34 -27.47 -36.69 36.34
N ILE A 35 -28.71 -36.46 36.69
CA ILE A 35 -29.86 -36.73 35.79
C ILE A 35 -30.21 -35.42 35.06
N LEU A 36 -30.15 -35.45 33.75
CA LEU A 36 -30.53 -34.32 32.89
C LEU A 36 -32.05 -34.13 32.94
N PRO A 37 -32.56 -32.97 33.38
CA PRO A 37 -34.00 -32.70 33.39
C PRO A 37 -34.66 -32.86 32.02
N LEU A 38 -35.94 -33.21 32.01
CA LEU A 38 -36.80 -33.40 30.81
C LEU A 38 -36.41 -34.61 29.96
N VAL A 39 -35.12 -35.01 29.93
CA VAL A 39 -34.59 -36.13 29.15
C VAL A 39 -34.43 -37.40 29.95
N GLY A 40 -34.08 -37.28 31.23
CA GLY A 40 -33.83 -38.42 32.12
C GLY A 40 -32.48 -39.13 31.88
N ARG A 41 -31.61 -38.60 31.03
CA ARG A 41 -30.29 -39.16 30.76
C ARG A 41 -29.34 -38.91 31.93
N GLU A 42 -28.55 -39.91 32.23
CA GLU A 42 -27.43 -39.80 33.15
C GLU A 42 -26.22 -39.14 32.44
N ILE A 43 -25.68 -38.09 33.02
CA ILE A 43 -24.52 -37.37 32.51
C ILE A 43 -23.45 -37.19 33.60
N PRO A 44 -22.15 -37.35 33.29
CA PRO A 44 -21.08 -37.23 34.28
C PRO A 44 -20.78 -35.77 34.63
N VAL A 45 -20.20 -35.58 35.83
CA VAL A 45 -19.51 -34.35 36.20
C VAL A 45 -18.02 -34.51 35.87
N VAL A 46 -17.47 -33.66 35.04
CA VAL A 46 -16.06 -33.68 34.61
C VAL A 46 -15.30 -32.46 35.11
N ALA A 47 -14.01 -32.61 35.38
CA ALA A 47 -13.13 -31.51 35.77
C ALA A 47 -12.37 -31.02 34.55
N ASP A 48 -12.51 -29.73 34.19
CA ASP A 48 -11.86 -29.14 33.03
C ASP A 48 -11.47 -27.68 33.31
N GLU A 49 -10.24 -27.30 32.93
CA GLU A 49 -9.68 -25.95 33.12
C GLU A 49 -10.40 -24.89 32.26
N TYR A 50 -11.21 -25.31 31.30
CA TYR A 50 -12.06 -24.42 30.49
C TYR A 50 -13.05 -23.62 31.37
N VAL A 51 -13.47 -24.17 32.52
CA VAL A 51 -14.49 -23.56 33.40
C VAL A 51 -13.89 -22.44 34.23
N GLU A 52 -14.42 -21.24 34.12
CA GLU A 52 -14.06 -20.10 34.98
C GLU A 52 -14.82 -20.19 36.32
N ARG A 53 -14.09 -20.33 37.46
CA ARG A 53 -14.65 -20.51 38.80
C ARG A 53 -15.58 -19.39 39.27
N ASP A 54 -15.25 -18.16 38.85
CA ASP A 54 -15.92 -16.94 39.32
C ASP A 54 -16.98 -16.43 38.33
N PHE A 55 -17.15 -17.13 37.19
CA PHE A 55 -18.15 -16.76 36.21
C PHE A 55 -19.46 -17.57 36.43
N GLY A 56 -20.58 -16.85 36.55
CA GLY A 56 -21.90 -17.45 36.69
C GLY A 56 -22.01 -18.32 37.95
N THR A 57 -22.29 -19.60 37.75
CA THR A 57 -22.41 -20.60 38.83
C THR A 57 -21.11 -21.38 39.09
N GLY A 58 -20.08 -21.19 38.29
CA GLY A 58 -18.83 -21.94 38.32
C GLY A 58 -18.96 -23.37 37.80
N CYS A 59 -20.06 -23.68 37.14
CA CYS A 59 -20.25 -24.95 36.41
C CYS A 59 -20.93 -24.70 35.08
N VAL A 60 -20.51 -25.43 34.03
CA VAL A 60 -20.96 -25.29 32.66
C VAL A 60 -21.56 -26.59 32.16
N LYS A 61 -22.74 -26.51 31.52
CA LYS A 61 -23.30 -27.63 30.77
C LYS A 61 -22.47 -27.84 29.51
N ILE A 62 -22.26 -29.09 29.13
CA ILE A 62 -21.46 -29.42 27.95
C ILE A 62 -22.35 -30.08 26.91
N THR A 63 -22.50 -29.37 25.77
CA THR A 63 -23.29 -29.82 24.61
C THR A 63 -22.38 -29.86 23.35
N PRO A 64 -21.59 -30.91 23.16
CA PRO A 64 -20.51 -30.95 22.19
C PRO A 64 -20.94 -30.68 20.76
N CYS A 65 -22.14 -31.06 20.33
CA CYS A 65 -22.62 -30.86 18.95
C CYS A 65 -23.07 -29.43 18.62
N HIS A 66 -23.27 -28.59 19.67
CA HIS A 66 -23.92 -27.28 19.47
C HIS A 66 -23.13 -26.08 20.00
N ASP A 67 -21.91 -26.32 20.50
CA ASP A 67 -20.98 -25.27 20.91
C ASP A 67 -19.53 -25.69 20.62
N PRO A 68 -18.72 -24.83 19.95
CA PRO A 68 -17.34 -25.18 19.62
C PRO A 68 -16.42 -25.41 20.82
N ASN A 69 -16.64 -24.72 21.93
CA ASN A 69 -15.84 -24.93 23.15
C ASN A 69 -16.25 -26.21 23.85
N ASP A 70 -17.56 -26.48 23.91
CA ASP A 70 -18.10 -27.72 24.46
C ASP A 70 -17.64 -28.94 23.65
N PHE A 71 -17.46 -28.77 22.31
CA PHE A 71 -16.89 -29.79 21.45
C PHE A 71 -15.47 -30.18 21.85
N GLU A 72 -14.62 -29.21 22.13
CA GLU A 72 -13.25 -29.49 22.60
C GLU A 72 -13.21 -30.15 24.00
N VAL A 73 -14.09 -29.73 24.91
CA VAL A 73 -14.27 -30.42 26.17
C VAL A 73 -14.75 -31.85 25.96
N GLY A 74 -15.73 -32.03 25.07
CA GLY A 74 -16.24 -33.34 24.68
C GLY A 74 -15.16 -34.29 24.17
N ARG A 75 -14.26 -33.79 23.32
CA ARG A 75 -13.09 -34.55 22.83
C ARG A 75 -12.14 -34.96 23.96
N ARG A 76 -11.78 -34.01 24.83
CA ARG A 76 -10.84 -34.29 25.95
C ARG A 76 -11.35 -35.33 26.92
N HIS A 77 -12.65 -35.32 27.15
CA HIS A 77 -13.31 -36.22 28.08
C HIS A 77 -14.01 -37.42 27.43
N ASN A 78 -13.87 -37.59 26.11
CA ASN A 78 -14.49 -38.63 25.30
C ASN A 78 -16.03 -38.75 25.56
N LEU A 79 -16.69 -37.58 25.54
CA LEU A 79 -18.14 -37.51 25.77
C LEU A 79 -18.90 -37.87 24.49
N GLU A 80 -20.14 -38.32 24.64
CA GLU A 80 -21.03 -38.64 23.54
C GLU A 80 -21.39 -37.37 22.75
N MET A 81 -21.44 -37.50 21.44
CA MET A 81 -21.79 -36.41 20.49
C MET A 81 -23.26 -36.53 20.09
N ILE A 82 -24.14 -35.80 20.77
CA ILE A 82 -25.58 -35.84 20.51
C ILE A 82 -26.04 -34.56 19.82
N SER A 83 -26.49 -34.69 18.58
CA SER A 83 -27.13 -33.61 17.86
C SER A 83 -28.63 -33.56 18.16
N VAL A 84 -29.14 -32.38 18.51
CA VAL A 84 -30.55 -32.16 18.85
C VAL A 84 -31.19 -31.06 18.00
N ILE A 85 -30.46 -30.50 17.06
CA ILE A 85 -30.96 -29.53 16.10
C ILE A 85 -30.47 -29.95 14.68
N ASP A 86 -31.36 -29.93 13.72
CA ASP A 86 -31.06 -30.27 12.33
C ASP A 86 -30.56 -29.05 11.52
N GLU A 87 -30.27 -29.28 10.23
CA GLU A 87 -29.80 -28.25 9.30
C GLU A 87 -30.85 -27.14 9.03
N HIS A 88 -32.11 -27.38 9.35
CA HIS A 88 -33.20 -26.41 9.27
C HIS A 88 -33.49 -25.69 10.58
N ALA A 89 -32.59 -25.85 11.57
CA ALA A 89 -32.72 -25.31 12.93
C ALA A 89 -33.99 -25.78 13.67
N LYS A 90 -34.40 -27.03 13.41
CA LYS A 90 -35.51 -27.70 14.10
C LYS A 90 -34.99 -28.75 15.07
N ILE A 91 -35.72 -28.96 16.17
CA ILE A 91 -35.37 -29.98 17.14
C ILE A 91 -35.57 -31.38 16.55
N ILE A 92 -34.61 -32.28 16.84
CA ILE A 92 -34.60 -33.69 16.47
C ILE A 92 -34.16 -34.55 17.65
N GLY A 93 -34.34 -35.85 17.57
CA GLY A 93 -33.80 -36.82 18.54
C GLY A 93 -34.84 -37.61 19.33
N GLY A 94 -36.12 -37.55 18.91
CA GLY A 94 -37.20 -38.32 19.57
C GLY A 94 -37.76 -37.66 20.81
N TYR A 95 -37.60 -36.34 20.93
CA TYR A 95 -38.09 -35.58 22.07
C TYR A 95 -39.51 -35.03 21.83
N LYS A 96 -40.21 -34.68 22.91
CA LYS A 96 -41.51 -34.00 22.85
C LYS A 96 -41.52 -32.73 21.98
N TYR A 97 -40.34 -32.15 21.69
CA TYR A 97 -40.16 -30.87 20.94
C TYR A 97 -39.78 -31.08 19.47
N ASP A 98 -39.68 -32.33 19.03
CA ASP A 98 -39.27 -32.67 17.64
C ASP A 98 -40.08 -31.94 16.60
N GLY A 99 -39.35 -31.40 15.61
CA GLY A 99 -39.92 -30.62 14.50
C GLY A 99 -40.19 -29.13 14.81
N MET A 100 -40.12 -28.72 16.09
CA MET A 100 -40.27 -27.32 16.49
C MET A 100 -39.03 -26.50 16.01
N ASP A 101 -39.28 -25.23 15.62
CA ASP A 101 -38.20 -24.24 15.47
C ASP A 101 -37.47 -24.05 16.81
N ARG A 102 -36.16 -23.86 16.75
CA ARG A 102 -35.27 -23.71 17.92
C ARG A 102 -35.79 -22.67 18.95
N TYR A 103 -36.37 -21.55 18.50
CA TYR A 103 -36.87 -20.51 19.39
C TYR A 103 -38.25 -20.87 19.99
N GLU A 104 -39.06 -21.62 19.25
CA GLU A 104 -40.31 -22.18 19.79
C GLU A 104 -40.01 -23.24 20.83
N ALA A 105 -39.09 -24.14 20.54
CA ALA A 105 -38.59 -25.16 21.48
C ALA A 105 -38.00 -24.52 22.75
N ARG A 106 -37.20 -23.45 22.61
CA ARG A 106 -36.65 -22.72 23.74
C ARG A 106 -37.75 -22.29 24.72
N ARG A 107 -38.84 -21.68 24.19
CA ARG A 107 -39.96 -21.25 25.03
C ARG A 107 -40.67 -22.43 25.70
N ALA A 108 -40.88 -23.51 24.98
CA ALA A 108 -41.53 -24.71 25.48
C ALA A 108 -40.69 -25.41 26.58
N ILE A 109 -39.38 -25.55 26.32
CA ILE A 109 -38.42 -26.14 27.27
C ILE A 109 -38.36 -25.34 28.60
N VAL A 110 -38.28 -24.00 28.48
CA VAL A 110 -38.26 -23.14 29.66
C VAL A 110 -39.55 -23.30 30.48
N ALA A 111 -40.72 -23.34 29.83
CA ALA A 111 -42.01 -23.57 30.52
C ALA A 111 -42.07 -24.94 31.19
N ASP A 112 -41.58 -26.00 30.53
CA ASP A 112 -41.54 -27.34 31.13
C ASP A 112 -40.54 -27.47 32.29
N LEU A 113 -39.41 -26.78 32.23
CA LEU A 113 -38.46 -26.68 33.36
C LEU A 113 -39.06 -25.97 34.56
N GLU A 114 -39.85 -24.92 34.32
CA GLU A 114 -40.59 -24.20 35.35
C GLU A 114 -41.65 -25.12 36.00
N ALA A 115 -42.47 -25.76 35.17
CA ALA A 115 -43.50 -26.69 35.64
C ALA A 115 -42.92 -27.90 36.40
N GLY A 116 -41.74 -28.37 36.02
CA GLY A 116 -41.01 -29.45 36.70
C GLY A 116 -40.23 -29.01 37.95
N GLY A 117 -40.19 -27.72 38.28
CA GLY A 117 -39.44 -27.16 39.40
C GLY A 117 -37.92 -27.15 39.23
N TYR A 118 -37.44 -27.27 38.02
CA TYR A 118 -35.99 -27.24 37.66
C TYR A 118 -35.48 -25.84 37.32
N LEU A 119 -36.38 -24.89 36.97
CA LEU A 119 -35.98 -23.50 36.64
C LEU A 119 -35.78 -22.71 37.93
N VAL A 120 -34.56 -22.17 38.13
CA VAL A 120 -34.23 -21.33 39.30
C VAL A 120 -34.62 -19.87 39.03
N LYS A 121 -34.23 -19.30 37.91
CA LYS A 121 -34.57 -17.93 37.47
C LYS A 121 -34.27 -17.71 36.01
N VAL A 122 -34.91 -16.68 35.44
CA VAL A 122 -34.61 -16.13 34.10
C VAL A 122 -34.11 -14.71 34.28
N GLU A 123 -32.93 -14.41 33.75
CA GLU A 123 -32.34 -13.08 33.76
C GLU A 123 -31.99 -12.61 32.36
N ALA A 124 -32.16 -11.31 32.10
CA ALA A 124 -31.70 -10.71 30.83
C ALA A 124 -30.16 -10.64 30.81
N CYS A 125 -29.57 -11.24 29.80
CA CYS A 125 -28.11 -11.22 29.59
C CYS A 125 -27.79 -10.63 28.20
N LYS A 126 -26.81 -9.73 28.17
CA LYS A 126 -26.25 -9.25 26.90
C LYS A 126 -25.09 -10.16 26.53
N HIS A 127 -25.17 -10.77 25.34
CA HIS A 127 -24.10 -11.58 24.78
C HIS A 127 -24.06 -11.39 23.26
N ASN A 128 -22.90 -11.68 22.68
CA ASN A 128 -22.70 -11.60 21.24
C ASN A 128 -23.22 -12.87 20.56
N VAL A 129 -24.06 -12.72 19.55
CA VAL A 129 -24.53 -13.81 18.71
C VAL A 129 -23.95 -13.63 17.32
N GLY A 130 -23.31 -14.68 16.78
CA GLY A 130 -22.81 -14.70 15.43
C GLY A 130 -23.97 -14.65 14.41
N HIS A 131 -23.85 -13.78 13.41
CA HIS A 131 -24.82 -13.68 12.32
C HIS A 131 -24.13 -13.84 10.95
N CYS A 132 -24.84 -14.43 10.01
CA CYS A 132 -24.40 -14.49 8.64
C CYS A 132 -24.23 -13.08 8.07
N TYR A 133 -23.03 -12.73 7.62
CA TYR A 133 -22.74 -11.39 7.08
C TYR A 133 -23.54 -11.05 5.81
N ARG A 134 -24.09 -12.08 5.12
CA ARG A 134 -24.84 -11.91 3.89
C ARG A 134 -26.33 -11.73 4.10
N CYS A 135 -26.94 -12.56 4.95
CA CYS A 135 -28.40 -12.56 5.15
C CYS A 135 -28.84 -12.14 6.56
N GLY A 136 -27.91 -11.92 7.48
CA GLY A 136 -28.22 -11.50 8.85
C GLY A 136 -28.82 -12.59 9.74
N THR A 137 -28.98 -13.85 9.26
CA THR A 137 -29.52 -14.95 10.06
C THR A 137 -28.52 -15.33 11.18
N ALA A 138 -29.03 -15.57 12.39
CA ALA A 138 -28.22 -16.07 13.48
C ALA A 138 -27.62 -17.44 13.17
N LEU A 139 -26.31 -17.59 13.40
CA LEU A 139 -25.58 -18.83 13.16
C LEU A 139 -25.98 -19.89 14.22
N GLU A 140 -26.11 -21.12 13.77
CA GLU A 140 -26.37 -22.29 14.60
C GLU A 140 -25.17 -23.25 14.50
N PRO A 141 -24.30 -23.35 15.51
CA PRO A 141 -23.22 -24.32 15.49
C PRO A 141 -23.78 -25.75 15.46
N LEU A 142 -23.30 -26.55 14.53
CA LEU A 142 -23.69 -27.94 14.32
C LEU A 142 -22.45 -28.78 14.02
N ALA A 143 -22.23 -29.85 14.78
CA ALA A 143 -21.19 -30.81 14.49
C ALA A 143 -21.59 -31.66 13.28
N SER A 144 -20.76 -31.72 12.26
CA SER A 144 -20.96 -32.49 11.05
C SER A 144 -19.67 -33.19 10.62
N ARG A 145 -19.79 -34.26 9.83
CA ARG A 145 -18.61 -34.89 9.23
C ARG A 145 -18.05 -33.98 8.16
N GLN A 146 -16.74 -33.76 8.20
CA GLN A 146 -16.03 -32.91 7.26
C GLN A 146 -14.70 -33.55 6.89
N TRP A 147 -14.17 -33.21 5.73
CA TRP A 147 -12.82 -33.56 5.34
C TRP A 147 -11.81 -32.57 5.93
N TYR A 148 -10.73 -33.11 6.50
CA TYR A 148 -9.66 -32.33 7.10
C TYR A 148 -8.31 -32.73 6.57
N VAL A 149 -7.44 -31.74 6.36
CA VAL A 149 -5.99 -31.93 6.20
C VAL A 149 -5.34 -31.81 7.56
N LYS A 150 -4.58 -32.83 7.96
CA LYS A 150 -3.76 -32.79 9.19
C LYS A 150 -2.58 -31.88 8.97
N MET A 151 -2.63 -30.66 9.52
CA MET A 151 -1.68 -29.60 9.22
C MET A 151 -0.36 -29.67 9.95
N GLU A 152 -0.32 -30.22 11.17
CA GLU A 152 0.89 -30.24 12.02
C GLU A 152 2.13 -30.81 11.32
N PRO A 153 2.10 -32.00 10.66
CA PRO A 153 3.28 -32.53 9.99
C PRO A 153 3.70 -31.70 8.78
N LEU A 154 2.74 -31.09 8.06
CA LEU A 154 2.99 -30.27 6.89
C LEU A 154 3.54 -28.89 7.24
N ALA A 155 3.15 -28.36 8.39
CA ALA A 155 3.56 -27.04 8.85
C ALA A 155 5.08 -26.99 9.20
N LYS A 156 5.65 -28.08 9.63
CA LYS A 156 7.06 -28.12 10.10
C LYS A 156 8.02 -27.67 9.00
N ALA A 157 7.96 -28.28 7.81
CA ALA A 157 8.83 -27.92 6.70
C ALA A 157 8.58 -26.48 6.23
N ALA A 158 7.31 -26.02 6.23
CA ALA A 158 6.94 -24.69 5.83
C ALA A 158 7.42 -23.61 6.83
N ILE A 159 7.49 -23.92 8.13
CA ILE A 159 8.08 -23.03 9.15
C ILE A 159 9.60 -22.96 8.94
N GLU A 160 10.25 -24.10 8.81
CA GLU A 160 11.70 -24.19 8.64
C GLU A 160 12.20 -23.42 7.41
N ALA A 161 11.48 -23.47 6.29
CA ALA A 161 11.82 -22.73 5.06
C ALA A 161 11.83 -21.20 5.25
N VAL A 162 10.99 -20.67 6.16
CA VAL A 162 10.96 -19.23 6.47
C VAL A 162 11.99 -18.88 7.55
N GLU A 163 12.15 -19.70 8.58
CA GLU A 163 13.14 -19.47 9.66
C GLU A 163 14.58 -19.54 9.17
N SER A 164 14.86 -20.45 8.25
CA SER A 164 16.19 -20.56 7.61
C SER A 164 16.51 -19.42 6.66
N GLY A 165 15.49 -18.66 6.24
CA GLY A 165 15.60 -17.59 5.25
C GLY A 165 15.62 -18.07 3.81
N GLU A 166 15.28 -19.32 3.53
CA GLU A 166 15.05 -19.82 2.17
C GLU A 166 13.88 -19.11 1.50
N ILE A 167 12.84 -18.76 2.29
CA ILE A 167 11.74 -17.91 1.88
C ILE A 167 11.76 -16.64 2.70
N LYS A 168 11.82 -15.49 2.04
CA LYS A 168 11.89 -14.17 2.68
C LYS A 168 10.62 -13.38 2.45
N PHE A 169 10.07 -12.80 3.51
CA PHE A 169 8.98 -11.84 3.41
C PHE A 169 9.52 -10.42 3.29
N ILE A 170 8.97 -9.65 2.38
CA ILE A 170 9.31 -8.25 2.15
C ILE A 170 8.04 -7.40 2.28
N PRO A 171 7.93 -6.53 3.31
CA PRO A 171 8.87 -6.30 4.41
C PRO A 171 8.92 -7.47 5.42
N ASP A 172 10.06 -7.62 6.09
CA ASP A 172 10.34 -8.71 7.03
C ASP A 172 9.32 -8.84 8.18
N ARG A 173 8.66 -7.75 8.58
CA ARG A 173 7.62 -7.79 9.64
C ARG A 173 6.51 -8.81 9.38
N PHE A 174 6.26 -9.18 8.13
CA PHE A 174 5.23 -10.16 7.77
C PHE A 174 5.67 -11.60 7.98
N SER A 175 6.96 -11.88 8.10
CA SER A 175 7.46 -13.19 8.51
C SER A 175 6.94 -13.58 9.90
N LYS A 176 6.88 -12.62 10.83
CA LYS A 176 6.34 -12.83 12.17
C LYS A 176 4.84 -13.14 12.16
N ILE A 177 4.07 -12.51 11.27
CA ILE A 177 2.63 -12.78 11.11
C ILE A 177 2.44 -14.20 10.56
N TYR A 178 3.21 -14.57 9.53
CA TYR A 178 3.20 -15.91 8.96
C TYR A 178 3.57 -16.97 10.00
N LEU A 179 4.70 -16.82 10.69
CA LEU A 179 5.19 -17.77 11.68
C LEU A 179 4.21 -17.91 12.85
N ASN A 180 3.65 -16.82 13.37
CA ASN A 180 2.64 -16.88 14.43
C ASN A 180 1.40 -17.68 14.00
N TRP A 181 0.96 -17.50 12.75
CA TRP A 181 -0.13 -18.30 12.19
C TRP A 181 0.25 -19.79 12.10
N MET A 182 1.45 -20.10 11.57
CA MET A 182 1.91 -21.47 11.35
C MET A 182 2.16 -22.23 12.65
N TYR A 183 2.71 -21.59 13.69
CA TYR A 183 2.90 -22.22 15.01
C TYR A 183 1.58 -22.57 15.72
N ASN A 184 0.53 -21.80 15.43
CA ASN A 184 -0.80 -22.02 16.00
C ASN A 184 -1.76 -22.69 15.02
N ILE A 185 -1.25 -23.31 13.95
CA ILE A 185 -2.08 -23.87 12.91
C ILE A 185 -2.89 -25.06 13.43
N ARG A 186 -4.15 -25.13 13.04
CA ARG A 186 -5.05 -26.24 13.33
C ARG A 186 -5.33 -27.02 12.05
N ASP A 187 -5.85 -28.23 12.21
CA ASP A 187 -6.30 -29.04 11.10
C ASP A 187 -7.27 -28.24 10.22
N TRP A 188 -7.08 -28.31 8.93
CA TRP A 188 -7.79 -27.51 7.97
C TRP A 188 -8.98 -28.26 7.39
N CYS A 189 -10.20 -27.82 7.71
CA CYS A 189 -11.40 -28.30 7.05
C CYS A 189 -11.40 -27.86 5.59
N ILE A 190 -11.41 -28.82 4.67
CA ILE A 190 -11.35 -28.60 3.21
C ILE A 190 -12.66 -28.82 2.48
N SER A 191 -13.67 -29.38 3.13
CA SER A 191 -15.00 -29.56 2.54
C SER A 191 -15.86 -28.31 2.65
N ARG A 192 -16.65 -28.03 1.60
CA ARG A 192 -17.58 -26.91 1.52
C ARG A 192 -18.91 -27.39 0.96
N GLN A 193 -20.00 -26.96 1.56
CA GLN A 193 -21.38 -27.24 1.15
C GLN A 193 -21.81 -26.18 0.13
N LEU A 194 -21.19 -26.18 -1.05
CA LEU A 194 -21.44 -25.24 -2.13
C LEU A 194 -21.95 -25.97 -3.37
N TRP A 195 -22.85 -25.33 -4.12
CA TRP A 195 -23.33 -25.85 -5.38
C TRP A 195 -22.27 -25.91 -6.48
N TRP A 196 -21.37 -24.92 -6.51
CA TRP A 196 -20.32 -24.83 -7.51
C TRP A 196 -18.93 -25.02 -6.91
N GLY A 197 -18.17 -25.90 -7.53
CA GLY A 197 -16.79 -26.22 -7.12
C GLY A 197 -16.38 -27.60 -7.65
N HIS A 198 -15.14 -28.00 -7.37
CA HIS A 198 -14.66 -29.34 -7.66
C HIS A 198 -15.05 -30.29 -6.52
N ARG A 199 -15.82 -31.30 -6.85
CA ARG A 199 -16.32 -32.28 -5.89
C ARG A 199 -15.17 -33.06 -5.26
N ILE A 200 -15.35 -33.42 -4.00
CA ILE A 200 -14.41 -34.28 -3.28
C ILE A 200 -14.46 -35.68 -3.96
N PRO A 201 -13.29 -36.23 -4.36
CA PRO A 201 -13.21 -37.48 -5.09
C PRO A 201 -13.31 -38.69 -4.14
N ALA A 202 -14.28 -38.68 -3.24
CA ALA A 202 -14.55 -39.74 -2.28
C ALA A 202 -15.90 -40.38 -2.56
N PHE A 203 -15.95 -41.73 -2.50
CA PHE A 203 -17.11 -42.54 -2.80
C PHE A 203 -17.43 -43.41 -1.59
N TYR A 204 -18.68 -43.39 -1.15
CA TYR A 204 -19.17 -44.12 0.01
C TYR A 204 -19.96 -45.32 -0.42
N CYS A 205 -19.67 -46.49 0.13
CA CYS A 205 -20.46 -47.69 -0.11
C CYS A 205 -21.61 -47.80 0.89
N ASP A 206 -22.86 -47.80 0.39
CA ASP A 206 -24.06 -47.86 1.23
C ASP A 206 -24.22 -49.21 1.94
N ASP A 207 -23.61 -50.28 1.40
CA ASP A 207 -23.76 -51.62 1.95
C ASP A 207 -22.74 -51.97 3.04
N CYS A 208 -21.51 -51.48 2.97
CA CYS A 208 -20.47 -51.82 3.96
C CYS A 208 -19.76 -50.62 4.62
N GLY A 209 -20.13 -49.38 4.25
CA GLY A 209 -19.57 -48.16 4.83
C GLY A 209 -18.12 -47.86 4.41
N GLU A 210 -17.56 -48.57 3.43
CA GLU A 210 -16.21 -48.30 2.91
C GLU A 210 -16.17 -46.97 2.21
N ILE A 211 -15.07 -46.25 2.39
CA ILE A 211 -14.78 -44.98 1.74
C ILE A 211 -13.63 -45.19 0.77
N SER A 212 -13.88 -44.95 -0.53
CA SER A 212 -12.86 -45.03 -1.57
C SER A 212 -12.54 -43.64 -2.11
N VAL A 213 -11.28 -43.27 -2.18
CA VAL A 213 -10.82 -42.04 -2.80
C VAL A 213 -10.14 -42.38 -4.13
N SER A 214 -10.59 -41.79 -5.22
CA SER A 214 -10.10 -42.11 -6.56
C SER A 214 -10.19 -40.92 -7.50
N GLU A 215 -9.26 -40.82 -8.45
CA GLU A 215 -9.28 -39.84 -9.53
C GLU A 215 -10.42 -40.15 -10.55
N GLU A 216 -10.77 -41.41 -10.68
CA GLU A 216 -11.84 -41.86 -11.56
C GLU A 216 -13.09 -42.27 -10.75
N ASP A 217 -14.25 -42.24 -11.39
CA ASP A 217 -15.50 -42.65 -10.76
C ASP A 217 -15.46 -44.13 -10.33
N VAL A 218 -15.64 -44.37 -9.05
CA VAL A 218 -15.72 -45.72 -8.48
C VAL A 218 -17.13 -46.25 -8.68
N THR A 219 -17.26 -47.28 -9.53
CA THR A 219 -18.54 -47.91 -9.86
C THR A 219 -18.81 -49.18 -9.09
N VAL A 220 -17.80 -49.75 -8.43
CA VAL A 220 -17.88 -50.99 -7.66
C VAL A 220 -17.05 -50.84 -6.39
N CYS A 221 -17.62 -51.15 -5.24
CA CYS A 221 -16.93 -51.09 -3.95
C CYS A 221 -15.74 -52.10 -3.96
N PRO A 222 -14.50 -51.65 -3.71
CA PRO A 222 -13.32 -52.51 -3.71
C PRO A 222 -13.35 -53.52 -2.55
N LYS A 223 -14.12 -53.28 -1.50
CA LYS A 223 -14.18 -54.14 -0.32
C LYS A 223 -15.26 -55.21 -0.38
N CYS A 224 -16.46 -54.88 -0.79
CA CYS A 224 -17.59 -55.80 -0.77
C CYS A 224 -18.18 -56.13 -2.15
N GLY A 225 -17.70 -55.46 -3.22
CA GLY A 225 -18.20 -55.68 -4.59
C GLY A 225 -19.57 -55.05 -4.89
N SER A 226 -20.12 -54.27 -3.96
CA SER A 226 -21.41 -53.58 -4.17
C SER A 226 -21.29 -52.48 -5.23
N ARG A 227 -22.43 -52.24 -5.90
CA ARG A 227 -22.59 -51.10 -6.82
C ARG A 227 -23.41 -49.96 -6.23
N HIS A 228 -23.80 -50.09 -4.96
CA HIS A 228 -24.51 -49.03 -4.23
C HIS A 228 -23.45 -48.09 -3.62
N LEU A 229 -23.04 -47.14 -4.45
CA LEU A 229 -22.05 -46.12 -4.09
C LEU A 229 -22.62 -44.74 -4.40
N HIS A 230 -22.29 -43.78 -3.57
CA HIS A 230 -22.53 -42.39 -3.87
C HIS A 230 -21.24 -41.58 -3.63
N GLN A 231 -20.99 -40.59 -4.48
CA GLN A 231 -19.86 -39.67 -4.33
C GLN A 231 -20.22 -38.61 -3.29
N ASP A 232 -19.23 -38.15 -2.56
CA ASP A 232 -19.35 -37.02 -1.64
C ASP A 232 -20.03 -35.82 -2.34
N GLU A 233 -21.03 -35.20 -1.70
CA GLU A 233 -21.75 -34.04 -2.24
C GLU A 233 -21.00 -32.74 -2.06
N ASP A 234 -20.06 -32.68 -1.09
CA ASP A 234 -19.27 -31.51 -0.81
C ASP A 234 -18.22 -31.23 -1.90
N VAL A 235 -17.82 -30.01 -1.99
CA VAL A 235 -16.72 -29.55 -2.86
C VAL A 235 -15.51 -29.14 -2.03
N LEU A 236 -14.34 -29.17 -2.65
CA LEU A 236 -13.10 -28.72 -2.01
C LEU A 236 -13.10 -27.21 -1.81
N ASP A 237 -12.51 -26.76 -0.72
CA ASP A 237 -12.20 -25.34 -0.45
C ASP A 237 -11.42 -24.74 -1.61
N THR A 238 -11.80 -23.56 -2.06
CA THR A 238 -11.09 -22.81 -3.13
C THR A 238 -9.59 -22.70 -2.86
N TRP A 239 -9.23 -22.50 -1.59
CA TRP A 239 -7.82 -22.38 -1.19
C TRP A 239 -7.01 -23.69 -1.35
N PHE A 240 -7.69 -24.83 -1.45
CA PHE A 240 -7.03 -26.10 -1.68
C PHE A 240 -6.38 -26.13 -3.06
N SER A 241 -7.14 -25.83 -4.10
CA SER A 241 -6.58 -25.71 -5.46
C SER A 241 -5.70 -24.47 -5.64
N SER A 242 -6.06 -23.34 -5.00
CA SER A 242 -5.22 -22.12 -5.05
C SER A 242 -3.83 -22.32 -4.46
N GLY A 243 -3.69 -23.24 -3.50
CA GLY A 243 -2.38 -23.60 -2.93
C GLY A 243 -1.45 -24.33 -3.90
N LEU A 244 -2.01 -24.97 -4.94
CA LEU A 244 -1.24 -25.67 -5.98
C LEU A 244 -0.70 -24.72 -7.07
N TRP A 245 -1.15 -23.47 -7.09
CA TRP A 245 -0.92 -22.52 -8.18
C TRP A 245 0.56 -22.42 -8.65
N PRO A 246 1.58 -22.35 -7.76
CA PRO A 246 2.97 -22.17 -8.18
C PRO A 246 3.51 -23.25 -9.11
N PHE A 247 2.94 -24.43 -9.11
CA PHE A 247 3.41 -25.58 -9.89
C PHE A 247 2.32 -26.18 -10.80
N SER A 248 1.05 -26.13 -10.42
CA SER A 248 -0.03 -26.67 -11.26
C SER A 248 -0.21 -25.91 -12.57
N THR A 249 0.00 -24.57 -12.56
CA THR A 249 -0.07 -23.75 -13.78
C THR A 249 1.10 -23.98 -14.74
N LEU A 250 2.16 -24.62 -14.26
CA LEU A 250 3.33 -25.00 -15.05
C LEU A 250 3.29 -26.45 -15.54
N GLY A 251 2.16 -27.14 -15.34
CA GLY A 251 1.91 -28.47 -15.88
C GLY A 251 2.00 -29.63 -14.89
N TRP A 252 2.31 -29.39 -13.60
CA TRP A 252 2.29 -30.44 -12.59
C TRP A 252 0.88 -31.12 -12.55
N PRO A 253 0.79 -32.46 -12.41
CA PRO A 253 1.83 -33.41 -11.96
C PRO A 253 2.80 -33.91 -13.06
N GLU A 254 2.63 -33.48 -14.29
CA GLU A 254 3.54 -33.85 -15.37
C GLU A 254 4.87 -33.08 -15.28
N LYS A 255 5.93 -33.70 -15.81
CA LYS A 255 7.22 -33.01 -15.95
C LYS A 255 7.22 -32.24 -17.26
N THR A 256 7.13 -30.94 -17.19
CA THR A 256 7.15 -30.02 -18.34
C THR A 256 8.42 -29.17 -18.34
N GLU A 257 8.80 -28.65 -19.49
CA GLU A 257 9.92 -27.69 -19.62
C GLU A 257 9.66 -26.41 -18.81
N ASP A 258 8.40 -25.94 -18.77
CA ASP A 258 8.01 -24.77 -17.99
C ASP A 258 8.16 -25.00 -16.49
N LEU A 259 7.79 -26.19 -15.99
CA LEU A 259 7.97 -26.55 -14.58
C LEU A 259 9.45 -26.60 -14.20
N ASP A 260 10.28 -27.22 -15.03
CA ASP A 260 11.72 -27.33 -14.79
C ASP A 260 12.43 -25.97 -14.84
N TYR A 261 11.90 -25.01 -15.64
CA TYR A 261 12.52 -23.70 -15.80
C TYR A 261 12.03 -22.65 -14.78
N PHE A 262 10.70 -22.59 -14.52
CA PHE A 262 10.09 -21.53 -13.74
C PHE A 262 9.88 -21.87 -12.26
N TYR A 263 9.92 -23.14 -11.87
CA TYR A 263 9.81 -23.54 -10.47
C TYR A 263 11.18 -23.86 -9.86
N PRO A 264 11.53 -23.34 -8.65
CA PRO A 264 10.78 -22.36 -7.86
C PRO A 264 10.81 -20.95 -8.46
N THR A 265 9.75 -20.19 -8.28
CA THR A 265 9.68 -18.82 -8.77
C THR A 265 10.52 -17.87 -7.91
N SER A 266 10.93 -16.72 -8.49
CA SER A 266 11.77 -15.76 -7.77
C SER A 266 10.98 -15.00 -6.71
N THR A 267 9.78 -14.50 -7.08
CA THR A 267 8.99 -13.61 -6.22
C THR A 267 7.50 -13.84 -6.40
N LEU A 268 6.81 -14.02 -5.28
CA LEU A 268 5.35 -13.94 -5.18
C LEU A 268 4.96 -12.54 -4.72
N VAL A 269 3.96 -11.93 -5.38
CA VAL A 269 3.42 -10.63 -4.98
C VAL A 269 1.97 -10.80 -4.55
N THR A 270 1.63 -10.36 -3.32
CA THR A 270 0.26 -10.46 -2.79
C THR A 270 -0.03 -9.46 -1.67
N GLY A 271 -1.30 -9.30 -1.32
CA GLY A 271 -1.74 -8.53 -0.16
C GLY A 271 -1.50 -9.27 1.17
N TYR A 272 -1.33 -8.50 2.23
CA TYR A 272 -1.08 -9.07 3.56
C TYR A 272 -2.28 -9.85 4.12
N ASP A 273 -3.49 -9.56 3.68
CA ASP A 273 -4.73 -10.13 4.21
C ASP A 273 -4.95 -11.59 3.81
N ILE A 274 -4.23 -12.09 2.81
CA ILE A 274 -4.31 -13.49 2.38
C ILE A 274 -3.03 -14.30 2.65
N ILE A 275 -2.15 -13.81 3.52
CA ILE A 275 -0.99 -14.60 3.97
C ILE A 275 -1.42 -15.96 4.54
N PRO A 276 -2.40 -16.04 5.48
CA PRO A 276 -2.84 -17.31 6.05
C PRO A 276 -3.56 -18.21 5.04
N PHE A 277 -4.28 -17.61 4.11
CA PHE A 277 -5.17 -18.35 3.20
C PHE A 277 -4.46 -18.83 1.93
N TRP A 278 -3.56 -18.04 1.39
CA TRP A 278 -2.90 -18.34 0.12
C TRP A 278 -1.41 -18.61 0.28
N VAL A 279 -0.64 -17.67 0.83
CA VAL A 279 0.81 -17.82 0.94
C VAL A 279 1.19 -19.05 1.75
N ALA A 280 0.57 -19.22 2.93
CA ALA A 280 0.82 -20.37 3.79
C ALA A 280 0.45 -21.69 3.11
N ARG A 281 -0.63 -21.71 2.33
CA ARG A 281 -1.04 -22.92 1.59
C ARG A 281 -0.10 -23.25 0.44
N MET A 282 0.35 -22.25 -0.34
CA MET A 282 1.32 -22.47 -1.40
C MET A 282 2.65 -22.99 -0.86
N ILE A 283 3.16 -22.43 0.25
CA ILE A 283 4.39 -22.90 0.88
C ILE A 283 4.22 -24.33 1.37
N THR A 284 3.13 -24.63 2.10
CA THR A 284 2.85 -25.97 2.62
C THR A 284 2.75 -27.00 1.51
N MET A 285 1.99 -26.72 0.45
CA MET A 285 1.80 -27.64 -0.66
C MET A 285 3.06 -27.78 -1.53
N GLY A 286 3.79 -26.70 -1.78
CA GLY A 286 5.06 -26.76 -2.48
C GLY A 286 6.09 -27.63 -1.76
N MET A 287 6.24 -27.42 -0.43
CA MET A 287 7.14 -28.25 0.39
C MET A 287 6.71 -29.72 0.43
N GLU A 288 5.40 -30.02 0.37
CA GLU A 288 4.90 -31.39 0.42
C GLU A 288 4.95 -32.07 -0.94
N GLU A 289 4.43 -31.45 -1.99
CA GLU A 289 4.29 -32.09 -3.31
C GLU A 289 5.57 -32.02 -4.15
N MET A 290 6.22 -30.85 -4.16
CA MET A 290 7.44 -30.60 -4.93
C MET A 290 8.72 -30.91 -4.15
N LYS A 291 8.64 -31.01 -2.81
CA LYS A 291 9.80 -31.16 -1.88
C LYS A 291 10.77 -30.01 -1.97
N GLU A 292 10.32 -28.89 -2.47
CA GLU A 292 11.10 -27.67 -2.66
C GLU A 292 10.22 -26.44 -2.44
N LYS A 293 10.81 -25.31 -2.01
CA LYS A 293 10.10 -24.05 -1.83
C LYS A 293 9.43 -23.57 -3.12
N PRO A 294 8.20 -23.04 -3.06
CA PRO A 294 7.51 -22.58 -4.26
C PRO A 294 8.05 -21.25 -4.81
N PHE A 295 8.66 -20.42 -3.97
CA PHE A 295 9.24 -19.12 -4.31
C PHE A 295 10.27 -18.68 -3.28
N SER A 296 11.18 -17.79 -3.68
CA SER A 296 12.26 -17.30 -2.79
C SER A 296 11.83 -16.08 -1.99
N ASN A 297 11.04 -15.18 -2.57
CA ASN A 297 10.60 -13.95 -1.93
C ASN A 297 9.08 -13.83 -1.96
N VAL A 298 8.50 -13.29 -0.87
CA VAL A 298 7.10 -12.93 -0.77
C VAL A 298 7.02 -11.42 -0.58
N PHE A 299 6.74 -10.70 -1.67
CA PHE A 299 6.56 -9.26 -1.64
C PHE A 299 5.13 -8.92 -1.28
N ILE A 300 4.96 -8.28 -0.13
CA ILE A 300 3.65 -7.94 0.42
C ILE A 300 3.33 -6.48 0.11
N HIS A 301 2.22 -6.26 -0.59
CA HIS A 301 1.64 -4.94 -0.78
C HIS A 301 0.50 -4.65 0.20
N GLY A 302 0.21 -3.37 0.41
CA GLY A 302 -0.98 -2.93 1.14
C GLY A 302 -2.24 -2.97 0.28
N LEU A 303 -3.37 -2.66 0.88
CA LEU A 303 -4.66 -2.56 0.20
C LEU A 303 -4.95 -1.12 -0.21
N VAL A 304 -5.60 -0.95 -1.36
CA VAL A 304 -6.17 0.34 -1.76
C VAL A 304 -7.49 0.53 -1.03
N ARG A 305 -7.60 1.65 -0.32
CA ARG A 305 -8.79 2.05 0.45
C ARG A 305 -9.47 3.24 -0.20
N ASP A 306 -10.74 3.46 0.10
CA ASP A 306 -11.45 4.66 -0.35
C ASP A 306 -10.89 5.95 0.31
N ALA A 307 -11.41 7.10 -0.07
CA ALA A 307 -10.96 8.40 0.44
C ALA A 307 -11.10 8.51 1.98
N GLU A 308 -12.09 7.85 2.57
CA GLU A 308 -12.34 7.79 4.02
C GLU A 308 -11.44 6.74 4.72
N GLY A 309 -10.68 5.95 3.97
CA GLY A 309 -9.79 4.91 4.50
C GLY A 309 -10.48 3.58 4.78
N ARG A 310 -11.72 3.35 4.29
CA ARG A 310 -12.44 2.09 4.42
C ARG A 310 -11.97 1.09 3.36
N LYS A 311 -11.98 -0.18 3.69
CA LYS A 311 -11.73 -1.26 2.71
C LYS A 311 -12.80 -1.21 1.62
N MET A 312 -12.37 -1.22 0.36
CA MET A 312 -13.28 -1.29 -0.78
C MET A 312 -13.95 -2.66 -0.83
N SER A 313 -15.28 -2.68 -1.01
CA SER A 313 -16.05 -3.90 -1.16
C SER A 313 -17.28 -3.69 -2.04
N LYS A 314 -17.72 -4.76 -2.70
CA LYS A 314 -18.94 -4.74 -3.53
C LYS A 314 -20.19 -4.39 -2.71
N SER A 315 -20.25 -4.83 -1.45
CA SER A 315 -21.37 -4.58 -0.55
C SER A 315 -21.50 -3.13 -0.11
N LEU A 316 -20.38 -2.39 -0.03
CA LEU A 316 -20.37 -0.97 0.29
C LEU A 316 -20.54 -0.07 -0.94
N GLY A 317 -20.40 -0.62 -2.15
CA GLY A 317 -20.47 0.17 -3.38
C GLY A 317 -19.40 1.24 -3.52
N ASN A 318 -18.29 1.12 -2.77
CA ASN A 318 -17.18 2.06 -2.74
C ASN A 318 -15.98 1.60 -3.57
N GLY A 319 -16.15 0.55 -4.38
CA GLY A 319 -15.13 0.09 -5.33
C GLY A 319 -14.95 1.07 -6.48
N ILE A 320 -13.72 1.26 -6.91
CA ILE A 320 -13.36 2.07 -8.08
C ILE A 320 -12.94 1.11 -9.18
N ASP A 321 -13.56 1.22 -10.34
CA ASP A 321 -13.17 0.44 -11.51
C ASP A 321 -11.87 1.04 -12.10
N PRO A 322 -10.78 0.28 -12.14
CA PRO A 322 -9.53 0.76 -12.74
C PRO A 322 -9.69 1.10 -14.24
N LEU A 323 -10.60 0.46 -14.98
CA LEU A 323 -10.83 0.73 -16.39
C LEU A 323 -11.38 2.13 -16.62
N GLU A 324 -12.28 2.63 -15.76
CA GLU A 324 -12.79 4.01 -15.84
C GLU A 324 -11.66 5.04 -15.65
N ILE A 325 -10.70 4.75 -14.76
CA ILE A 325 -9.52 5.60 -14.58
C ILE A 325 -8.60 5.53 -15.79
N ILE A 326 -8.40 4.35 -16.36
CA ILE A 326 -7.57 4.15 -17.56
C ILE A 326 -8.15 4.93 -18.75
N ASP A 327 -9.46 4.85 -18.95
CA ASP A 327 -10.15 5.56 -20.03
C ASP A 327 -10.04 7.08 -19.90
N SER A 328 -10.07 7.60 -18.67
CA SER A 328 -10.03 9.05 -18.42
C SER A 328 -8.62 9.64 -18.33
N CYS A 329 -7.65 8.90 -17.79
CA CYS A 329 -6.33 9.41 -17.43
C CYS A 329 -5.15 8.63 -18.06
N GLY A 330 -5.41 7.45 -18.61
CA GLY A 330 -4.41 6.54 -19.13
C GLY A 330 -3.86 5.55 -18.12
N ALA A 331 -3.45 4.38 -18.60
CA ALA A 331 -2.93 3.31 -17.75
C ALA A 331 -1.65 3.70 -17.01
N ASP A 332 -0.74 4.42 -17.64
CA ASP A 332 0.52 4.87 -17.04
C ASP A 332 0.29 5.81 -15.85
N ALA A 333 -0.72 6.69 -15.92
CA ALA A 333 -1.06 7.58 -14.82
C ALA A 333 -1.59 6.79 -13.60
N LEU A 334 -2.43 5.78 -13.83
CA LEU A 334 -2.91 4.90 -12.76
C LEU A 334 -1.75 4.11 -12.13
N ARG A 335 -0.91 3.47 -12.95
CA ARG A 335 0.25 2.69 -12.49
C ARG A 335 1.22 3.54 -11.65
N PHE A 336 1.55 4.74 -12.13
CA PHE A 336 2.40 5.69 -11.43
C PHE A 336 1.79 6.10 -10.07
N ALA A 337 0.50 6.45 -10.05
CA ALA A 337 -0.19 6.90 -8.84
C ALA A 337 -0.27 5.80 -7.76
N LEU A 338 -0.42 4.52 -8.16
CA LEU A 338 -0.48 3.40 -7.23
C LEU A 338 0.85 3.14 -6.51
N LEU A 339 1.98 3.50 -7.12
CA LEU A 339 3.31 3.31 -6.55
C LEU A 339 3.86 4.55 -5.85
N THR A 340 3.41 5.75 -6.27
CA THR A 340 3.93 7.01 -5.75
C THR A 340 3.62 7.20 -4.26
N GLY A 341 4.69 7.40 -3.47
CA GLY A 341 4.59 7.66 -2.02
C GLY A 341 4.08 6.48 -1.22
N ASN A 342 4.15 5.27 -1.77
CA ASN A 342 3.76 4.04 -1.10
C ASN A 342 4.98 3.25 -0.66
N SER A 343 4.90 2.65 0.53
CA SER A 343 5.91 1.73 1.06
C SER A 343 5.34 0.31 1.11
N PRO A 344 6.16 -0.72 0.90
CA PRO A 344 5.70 -2.10 0.92
C PRO A 344 4.90 -2.46 2.17
N GLY A 345 3.78 -3.15 1.99
CA GLY A 345 2.91 -3.63 3.05
C GLY A 345 2.04 -2.57 3.75
N ASN A 346 2.06 -1.32 3.29
CA ASN A 346 1.21 -0.26 3.83
C ASN A 346 0.01 -0.01 2.93
N ASP A 347 -1.16 0.17 3.56
CA ASP A 347 -2.37 0.57 2.85
C ASP A 347 -2.24 1.98 2.28
N MET A 348 -2.85 2.20 1.13
CA MET A 348 -2.95 3.52 0.54
C MET A 348 -4.41 3.95 0.38
N ARG A 349 -4.66 5.25 0.55
CA ARG A 349 -5.95 5.84 0.20
C ARG A 349 -5.93 6.25 -1.26
N PHE A 350 -6.97 5.87 -1.97
CA PHE A 350 -7.20 6.38 -3.33
C PHE A 350 -7.50 7.87 -3.27
N SER A 351 -6.83 8.65 -4.14
CA SER A 351 -7.01 10.10 -4.23
C SER A 351 -7.05 10.49 -5.71
N PRO A 352 -8.14 11.13 -6.18
CA PRO A 352 -8.22 11.68 -7.53
C PRO A 352 -7.09 12.66 -7.84
N GLU A 353 -6.65 13.44 -6.87
CA GLU A 353 -5.56 14.43 -7.01
C GLU A 353 -4.23 13.76 -7.32
N LYS A 354 -3.98 12.56 -6.77
CA LYS A 354 -2.77 11.76 -7.12
C LYS A 354 -2.82 11.29 -8.57
N ILE A 355 -3.99 10.89 -9.07
CA ILE A 355 -4.17 10.49 -10.47
C ILE A 355 -3.94 11.71 -11.39
N GLU A 356 -4.49 12.87 -11.03
CA GLU A 356 -4.29 14.10 -11.81
C GLU A 356 -2.82 14.52 -11.83
N ALA A 357 -2.12 14.46 -10.70
CA ALA A 357 -0.68 14.73 -10.63
C ALA A 357 0.12 13.75 -11.51
N ALA A 358 -0.23 12.46 -11.50
CA ALA A 358 0.39 11.46 -12.35
C ALA A 358 0.15 11.73 -13.84
N ARG A 359 -1.08 12.11 -14.22
CA ARG A 359 -1.41 12.54 -15.58
C ARG A 359 -0.60 13.77 -16.02
N ASN A 360 -0.45 14.75 -15.13
CA ASN A 360 0.35 15.94 -15.40
C ASN A 360 1.83 15.57 -15.60
N PHE A 361 2.35 14.61 -14.84
CA PHE A 361 3.69 14.09 -15.06
C PHE A 361 3.84 13.40 -16.43
N THR A 362 2.90 12.53 -16.79
CA THR A 362 2.84 11.89 -18.09
C THR A 362 2.85 12.93 -19.24
N ASN A 363 2.03 13.98 -19.11
CA ASN A 363 1.99 15.08 -20.08
C ASN A 363 3.31 15.86 -20.15
N LYS A 364 3.99 16.05 -19.02
CA LYS A 364 5.30 16.74 -19.00
C LYS A 364 6.37 15.92 -19.73
N ILE A 365 6.42 14.61 -19.49
CA ILE A 365 7.35 13.70 -20.20
C ILE A 365 7.07 13.76 -21.70
N TRP A 366 5.81 13.65 -22.10
CA TRP A 366 5.40 13.70 -23.50
C TRP A 366 5.86 14.99 -24.19
N ASN A 367 5.59 16.14 -23.56
CA ASN A 367 5.95 17.44 -24.11
C ASN A 367 7.47 17.65 -24.17
N ALA A 368 8.22 17.20 -23.16
CA ALA A 368 9.68 17.26 -23.16
C ALA A 368 10.28 16.37 -24.26
N SER A 369 9.77 15.16 -24.41
CA SER A 369 10.20 14.22 -25.44
C SER A 369 9.86 14.74 -26.84
N ARG A 370 8.66 15.30 -27.02
CA ARG A 370 8.28 15.96 -28.30
C ARG A 370 9.19 17.12 -28.61
N PHE A 371 9.53 17.95 -27.63
CA PHE A 371 10.50 19.04 -27.82
C PHE A 371 11.86 18.48 -28.24
N ALA A 372 12.37 17.44 -27.59
CA ALA A 372 13.62 16.78 -27.94
C ALA A 372 13.58 16.29 -29.40
N LEU A 373 12.58 15.48 -29.75
CA LEU A 373 12.41 14.92 -31.09
C LEU A 373 12.34 15.98 -32.20
N MET A 374 11.70 17.13 -31.97
CA MET A 374 11.64 18.25 -32.92
C MET A 374 12.99 18.93 -33.12
N ASN A 375 13.94 18.74 -32.24
CA ASN A 375 15.26 19.37 -32.30
C ASN A 375 16.39 18.37 -32.59
N LEU A 376 16.11 17.05 -32.55
CA LEU A 376 17.07 16.05 -33.03
C LEU A 376 17.09 16.00 -34.54
N PRO A 377 18.24 15.72 -35.19
CA PRO A 377 18.31 15.45 -36.63
C PRO A 377 17.50 14.18 -36.97
N GLU A 378 16.80 14.17 -38.10
CA GLU A 378 16.02 13.02 -38.57
C GLU A 378 16.90 11.80 -38.88
N ASP A 379 18.18 12.04 -39.22
CA ASP A 379 19.19 11.04 -39.54
C ASP A 379 20.22 10.82 -38.44
N LEU A 380 19.85 11.03 -37.17
CA LEU A 380 20.72 10.76 -36.03
C LEU A 380 20.92 9.24 -35.84
N GLU A 381 21.81 8.65 -36.63
CA GLU A 381 22.15 7.22 -36.54
C GLU A 381 23.21 6.94 -35.46
N ASP A 382 24.13 7.90 -35.24
CA ASP A 382 25.19 7.75 -34.24
C ASP A 382 24.69 8.10 -32.84
N THR A 383 24.41 7.05 -32.02
CA THR A 383 23.98 7.17 -30.65
C THR A 383 25.13 7.09 -29.62
N ALA A 384 26.39 6.98 -30.10
CA ALA A 384 27.56 6.99 -29.25
C ALA A 384 27.75 8.35 -28.57
N LEU A 385 28.08 8.34 -27.29
CA LEU A 385 28.43 9.58 -26.60
C LEU A 385 29.67 10.22 -27.19
N PRO A 386 29.70 11.57 -27.31
CA PRO A 386 30.90 12.27 -27.68
C PRO A 386 32.05 12.01 -26.71
N PRO A 387 33.31 12.10 -27.15
CA PRO A 387 34.48 12.06 -26.26
C PRO A 387 34.36 13.11 -25.13
N ALA A 388 34.90 12.78 -23.95
CA ALA A 388 34.72 13.60 -22.73
C ALA A 388 35.31 15.03 -22.86
N ASP A 389 36.29 15.24 -23.70
CA ASP A 389 36.89 16.55 -24.02
C ASP A 389 36.01 17.44 -24.93
N MET A 390 35.02 16.81 -25.61
CA MET A 390 34.04 17.52 -26.46
C MET A 390 32.73 17.83 -25.69
N LEU A 391 32.57 17.34 -24.48
CA LEU A 391 31.39 17.56 -23.66
C LEU A 391 31.50 18.89 -22.90
N HIS A 392 30.44 19.69 -22.95
CA HIS A 392 30.29 20.87 -22.12
C HIS A 392 30.00 20.50 -20.66
N ILE A 393 30.10 21.49 -19.76
CA ILE A 393 29.90 21.26 -18.32
C ILE A 393 28.48 20.73 -18.00
N GLU A 394 27.46 21.24 -18.68
CA GLU A 394 26.07 20.78 -18.54
C GLU A 394 25.88 19.36 -19.07
N ASP A 395 26.60 18.95 -20.13
CA ASP A 395 26.55 17.59 -20.66
C ASP A 395 27.17 16.59 -19.67
N LYS A 396 28.34 16.94 -19.12
CA LYS A 396 29.01 16.14 -18.09
C LYS A 396 28.18 16.02 -16.83
N TRP A 397 27.54 17.11 -16.42
CA TRP A 397 26.64 17.14 -15.28
C TRP A 397 25.45 16.21 -15.45
N ILE A 398 24.71 16.28 -16.58
CA ILE A 398 23.53 15.45 -16.79
C ILE A 398 23.92 13.97 -16.93
N LEU A 399 25.04 13.65 -17.56
CA LEU A 399 25.55 12.28 -17.68
C LEU A 399 25.91 11.69 -16.30
N SER A 400 26.59 12.48 -15.46
CA SER A 400 26.88 12.06 -14.06
C SER A 400 25.60 11.82 -13.27
N LYS A 401 24.61 12.74 -13.34
CA LYS A 401 23.31 12.60 -12.67
C LYS A 401 22.55 11.37 -13.14
N PHE A 402 22.46 11.15 -14.45
CA PHE A 402 21.79 10.00 -15.04
C PHE A 402 22.48 8.68 -14.64
N ASN A 403 23.79 8.66 -14.68
CA ASN A 403 24.57 7.48 -14.35
C ASN A 403 24.41 7.08 -12.87
N ARG A 404 24.42 8.04 -11.93
CA ARG A 404 24.13 7.79 -10.53
C ARG A 404 22.68 7.33 -10.31
N LEU A 405 21.73 7.95 -11.04
CA LEU A 405 20.33 7.55 -11.01
C LEU A 405 20.16 6.08 -11.42
N SER A 406 20.86 5.63 -12.47
CA SER A 406 20.77 4.23 -12.92
C SER A 406 21.17 3.25 -11.82
N ALA A 407 22.28 3.53 -11.11
CA ALA A 407 22.71 2.72 -9.97
C ALA A 407 21.69 2.75 -8.82
N GLU A 408 21.22 3.93 -8.45
CA GLU A 408 20.29 4.12 -7.34
C GLU A 408 18.93 3.47 -7.61
N VAL A 409 18.43 3.56 -8.83
CA VAL A 409 17.16 2.91 -9.24
C VAL A 409 17.32 1.40 -9.18
N ALA A 410 18.38 0.83 -9.74
CA ALA A 410 18.65 -0.61 -9.69
C ALA A 410 18.75 -1.11 -8.24
N GLU A 411 19.51 -0.42 -7.39
CA GLU A 411 19.66 -0.76 -5.97
C GLU A 411 18.30 -0.76 -5.23
N ASN A 412 17.45 0.25 -5.49
CA ASN A 412 16.12 0.32 -4.86
C ASN A 412 15.17 -0.78 -5.39
N LEU A 413 15.26 -1.13 -6.67
CA LEU A 413 14.49 -2.24 -7.22
C LEU A 413 14.92 -3.58 -6.61
N ASP A 414 16.21 -3.83 -6.45
CA ASP A 414 16.75 -5.02 -5.80
C ASP A 414 16.30 -5.13 -4.33
N LYS A 415 16.09 -3.99 -3.66
CA LYS A 415 15.55 -3.91 -2.30
C LYS A 415 14.02 -3.94 -2.25
N TYR A 416 13.33 -4.03 -3.38
CA TYR A 416 11.87 -3.91 -3.49
C TYR A 416 11.30 -2.56 -3.00
N GLU A 417 12.11 -1.51 -3.01
CA GLU A 417 11.73 -0.14 -2.66
C GLU A 417 11.19 0.61 -3.89
N LEU A 418 10.15 0.05 -4.53
CA LEU A 418 9.60 0.53 -5.81
C LEU A 418 9.20 2.00 -5.78
N GLY A 419 8.57 2.44 -4.69
CA GLY A 419 8.14 3.83 -4.53
C GLY A 419 9.31 4.81 -4.43
N VAL A 420 10.45 4.38 -3.85
CA VAL A 420 11.68 5.20 -3.76
C VAL A 420 12.35 5.29 -5.13
N ALA A 421 12.47 4.17 -5.85
CA ALA A 421 12.98 4.16 -7.22
C ALA A 421 12.19 5.11 -8.12
N LEU A 422 10.85 5.04 -8.04
CA LEU A 422 9.96 5.89 -8.83
C LEU A 422 10.08 7.38 -8.46
N ALA A 423 10.23 7.72 -7.18
CA ALA A 423 10.44 9.10 -6.73
C ALA A 423 11.74 9.70 -7.29
N LYS A 424 12.83 8.93 -7.29
CA LYS A 424 14.12 9.34 -7.89
C LYS A 424 14.00 9.59 -9.40
N LEU A 425 13.29 8.71 -10.11
CA LEU A 425 12.99 8.89 -11.54
C LEU A 425 12.14 10.14 -11.82
N TYR A 426 11.13 10.36 -10.98
CA TYR A 426 10.30 11.57 -11.08
C TYR A 426 11.13 12.84 -10.89
N ASP A 427 11.95 12.90 -9.83
CA ASP A 427 12.78 14.08 -9.53
C ASP A 427 13.80 14.34 -10.64
N PHE A 428 14.41 13.29 -11.17
CA PHE A 428 15.35 13.42 -12.29
C PHE A 428 14.65 13.94 -13.55
N LEU A 429 13.56 13.32 -13.97
CA LEU A 429 12.85 13.70 -15.19
C LEU A 429 12.24 15.09 -15.07
N TRP A 430 11.59 15.40 -13.94
CA TRP A 430 10.92 16.69 -13.75
C TRP A 430 11.91 17.82 -13.52
N SER A 431 12.75 17.68 -12.48
CA SER A 431 13.55 18.78 -11.97
C SER A 431 14.93 18.87 -12.62
N VAL A 432 15.58 17.74 -12.98
CA VAL A 432 16.94 17.75 -13.53
C VAL A 432 16.91 17.85 -15.05
N LEU A 433 16.22 16.93 -15.72
CA LEU A 433 16.19 16.89 -17.19
C LEU A 433 15.34 18.03 -17.77
N CYS A 434 14.07 18.15 -17.34
CA CYS A 434 13.15 19.12 -17.96
C CYS A 434 13.39 20.56 -17.53
N ASP A 435 13.56 20.81 -16.22
CA ASP A 435 13.64 22.18 -15.69
C ASP A 435 15.04 22.81 -15.88
N TRP A 436 16.07 21.97 -16.00
CA TRP A 436 17.45 22.45 -16.12
C TRP A 436 18.12 22.03 -17.42
N TYR A 437 18.40 20.75 -17.63
CA TYR A 437 19.26 20.33 -18.74
C TYR A 437 18.73 20.80 -20.10
N ILE A 438 17.46 20.52 -20.40
CA ILE A 438 16.84 20.93 -21.65
C ILE A 438 16.92 22.46 -21.83
N GLU A 439 16.68 23.24 -20.77
CA GLU A 439 16.74 24.70 -20.84
C GLU A 439 18.18 25.22 -21.06
N LEU A 440 19.17 24.57 -20.45
CA LEU A 440 20.59 24.90 -20.59
C LEU A 440 21.08 24.71 -22.04
N ILE A 441 20.67 23.60 -22.68
CA ILE A 441 21.15 23.25 -24.05
C ILE A 441 20.33 23.88 -25.18
N LYS A 442 19.17 24.51 -24.90
CA LYS A 442 18.36 25.16 -25.95
C LYS A 442 19.13 26.05 -26.89
N PRO A 443 20.07 26.91 -26.43
CA PRO A 443 20.85 27.74 -27.36
C PRO A 443 21.64 26.92 -28.39
N ARG A 444 22.20 25.79 -27.99
CA ARG A 444 22.95 24.86 -28.84
C ARG A 444 22.02 24.13 -29.82
N LEU A 445 20.85 23.69 -29.34
CA LEU A 445 19.86 22.99 -30.17
C LEU A 445 19.25 23.87 -31.27
N PHE A 446 19.13 25.18 -31.05
CA PHE A 446 18.49 26.09 -32.01
C PHE A 446 19.42 26.51 -33.18
N VAL A 447 20.71 26.27 -33.07
CA VAL A 447 21.68 26.51 -34.17
C VAL A 447 21.43 25.53 -35.32
N LYS A 448 21.03 24.29 -35.02
CA LYS A 448 20.68 23.20 -35.93
C LYS A 448 21.79 22.77 -36.90
N GLU A 449 23.03 23.11 -36.62
CA GLU A 449 24.19 22.72 -37.43
C GLU A 449 25.49 22.77 -36.59
N GLY A 450 26.50 22.08 -37.08
CA GLY A 450 27.81 22.03 -36.44
C GLY A 450 28.00 20.94 -35.40
N GLU A 451 29.25 20.75 -34.98
CA GLU A 451 29.66 19.67 -34.09
C GLU A 451 29.06 19.83 -32.70
N ASP A 452 28.99 21.05 -32.16
CA ASP A 452 28.42 21.33 -30.84
C ASP A 452 26.92 21.02 -30.78
N TYR A 453 26.14 21.34 -31.80
CA TYR A 453 24.75 20.91 -31.95
C TYR A 453 24.64 19.38 -31.98
N GLY A 454 25.47 18.70 -32.79
CA GLY A 454 25.47 17.24 -32.86
C GLY A 454 25.79 16.57 -31.52
N ASN A 455 26.75 17.12 -30.77
CA ASN A 455 27.12 16.63 -29.47
C ASN A 455 25.97 16.80 -28.45
N ALA A 456 25.32 17.96 -28.39
CA ALA A 456 24.15 18.20 -27.55
C ALA A 456 22.99 17.26 -27.90
N CYS A 457 22.73 16.98 -29.17
CA CYS A 457 21.72 16.05 -29.65
C CYS A 457 22.00 14.60 -29.18
N ARG A 458 23.27 14.13 -29.30
CA ARG A 458 23.65 12.77 -28.87
C ARG A 458 23.50 12.59 -27.37
N VAL A 459 23.93 13.56 -26.57
CA VAL A 459 23.78 13.50 -25.10
C VAL A 459 22.29 13.53 -24.70
N LEU A 460 21.48 14.41 -25.31
CA LEU A 460 20.04 14.49 -25.06
C LEU A 460 19.33 13.18 -25.41
N ALA A 461 19.62 12.62 -26.60
CA ALA A 461 19.04 11.34 -27.03
C ALA A 461 19.44 10.18 -26.11
N TYR A 462 20.71 10.09 -25.71
CA TYR A 462 21.21 9.08 -24.78
C TYR A 462 20.50 9.14 -23.42
N VAL A 463 20.46 10.33 -22.82
CA VAL A 463 19.86 10.50 -21.49
C VAL A 463 18.33 10.29 -21.53
N LEU A 464 17.65 10.81 -22.56
CA LEU A 464 16.20 10.64 -22.69
C LEU A 464 15.83 9.18 -22.93
N ARG A 465 16.53 8.48 -23.84
CA ARG A 465 16.33 7.06 -24.08
C ARG A 465 16.55 6.24 -22.81
N GLY A 466 17.69 6.41 -22.14
CA GLY A 466 17.98 5.67 -20.92
C GLY A 466 17.00 5.99 -19.79
N ALA A 467 16.51 7.23 -19.70
CA ALA A 467 15.48 7.59 -18.73
C ALA A 467 14.13 6.89 -19.01
N MET A 468 13.78 6.70 -20.30
CA MET A 468 12.61 5.90 -20.68
C MET A 468 12.80 4.42 -20.33
N GLU A 469 14.00 3.88 -20.55
CA GLU A 469 14.34 2.51 -20.17
C GLU A 469 14.25 2.28 -18.65
N LEU A 470 14.74 3.22 -17.84
CA LEU A 470 14.61 3.17 -16.37
C LEU A 470 13.14 3.28 -15.92
N LEU A 471 12.33 4.09 -16.58
CA LEU A 471 10.93 4.34 -16.22
C LEU A 471 9.97 3.25 -16.73
N HIS A 472 10.38 2.48 -17.74
CA HIS A 472 9.51 1.53 -18.46
C HIS A 472 8.78 0.52 -17.53
N PRO A 473 9.39 -0.09 -16.51
CA PRO A 473 8.69 -0.99 -15.61
C PRO A 473 7.49 -0.35 -14.90
N PHE A 474 7.50 0.97 -14.75
CA PHE A 474 6.44 1.74 -14.08
C PHE A 474 5.37 2.26 -15.05
N MET A 475 5.81 2.79 -16.19
CA MET A 475 4.97 3.49 -17.19
C MET A 475 5.23 2.94 -18.62
N PRO A 476 4.81 1.69 -18.91
CA PRO A 476 5.24 0.98 -20.10
C PRO A 476 4.74 1.58 -21.43
N PHE A 477 3.57 2.22 -21.45
CA PHE A 477 2.97 2.65 -22.71
C PHE A 477 3.62 3.92 -23.28
N ILE A 478 3.76 4.96 -22.45
CA ILE A 478 4.39 6.21 -22.90
C ILE A 478 5.87 6.02 -23.18
N THR A 479 6.56 5.21 -22.37
CA THR A 479 8.00 4.99 -22.54
C THR A 479 8.31 4.22 -23.80
N GLU A 480 7.54 3.18 -24.14
CA GLU A 480 7.64 2.48 -25.43
C GLU A 480 7.42 3.44 -26.59
N THR A 481 6.34 4.23 -26.54
CA THR A 481 6.01 5.18 -27.63
C THR A 481 7.12 6.21 -27.87
N ILE A 482 7.72 6.74 -26.81
CA ILE A 482 8.81 7.70 -26.91
C ILE A 482 10.09 7.02 -27.38
N TRP A 483 10.41 5.84 -26.84
CA TRP A 483 11.61 5.08 -27.18
C TRP A 483 11.64 4.68 -28.64
N GLN A 484 10.49 4.25 -29.20
CA GLN A 484 10.35 3.93 -30.63
C GLN A 484 10.59 5.13 -31.56
N ALA A 485 10.41 6.34 -31.06
CA ALA A 485 10.66 7.58 -31.84
C ALA A 485 12.09 8.11 -31.66
N LEU A 486 12.85 7.60 -30.70
CA LEU A 486 14.26 7.98 -30.47
C LEU A 486 15.18 7.02 -31.20
N PRO A 487 16.44 7.43 -31.49
CA PRO A 487 17.46 6.50 -31.99
C PRO A 487 17.67 5.35 -31.01
N HIS A 488 17.42 4.11 -31.43
CA HIS A 488 17.51 2.91 -30.60
C HIS A 488 17.94 1.68 -31.42
N GLU A 489 18.29 0.62 -30.72
CA GLU A 489 18.52 -0.72 -31.28
C GLU A 489 17.48 -1.69 -30.71
N GLY A 490 16.99 -2.65 -31.53
CA GLY A 490 16.03 -3.66 -31.11
C GLY A 490 14.58 -3.34 -31.48
N GLU A 491 13.67 -4.28 -31.21
CA GLU A 491 12.26 -4.18 -31.62
C GLU A 491 11.40 -3.46 -30.59
N SER A 492 11.74 -3.55 -29.31
CA SER A 492 10.94 -3.02 -28.21
C SER A 492 11.81 -2.72 -27.00
N ILE A 493 11.48 -1.67 -26.27
CA ILE A 493 12.11 -1.31 -25.00
C ILE A 493 12.03 -2.45 -23.97
N VAL A 494 10.99 -3.30 -24.03
CA VAL A 494 10.77 -4.44 -23.12
C VAL A 494 11.94 -5.42 -23.11
N ILE A 495 12.56 -5.65 -24.27
CA ILE A 495 13.64 -6.61 -24.43
C ILE A 495 15.03 -5.98 -24.47
N THR A 496 15.12 -4.66 -24.25
CA THR A 496 16.41 -3.96 -24.18
C THR A 496 17.06 -4.16 -22.81
N ARG A 497 18.39 -3.95 -22.77
CA ARG A 497 19.11 -4.02 -21.49
C ARG A 497 18.77 -2.81 -20.62
N TYR A 498 18.54 -3.08 -19.33
CA TYR A 498 18.35 -2.02 -18.36
C TYR A 498 19.62 -1.19 -18.20
N PRO A 499 19.54 0.15 -18.06
CA PRO A 499 20.71 1.01 -17.96
C PRO A 499 21.59 0.67 -16.75
N GLU A 500 22.87 0.48 -16.98
CA GLU A 500 23.86 0.13 -15.97
C GLU A 500 24.74 1.33 -15.61
N TYR A 501 25.24 1.35 -14.38
CA TYR A 501 26.21 2.33 -13.93
C TYR A 501 27.56 2.16 -14.67
N ARG A 502 28.13 3.28 -15.12
CA ARG A 502 29.39 3.36 -15.84
C ARG A 502 30.32 4.37 -15.18
N ALA A 503 31.42 3.89 -14.58
CA ALA A 503 32.35 4.73 -13.81
C ALA A 503 32.97 5.89 -14.64
N GLU A 504 33.14 5.69 -15.94
CA GLU A 504 33.69 6.68 -16.87
C GLU A 504 32.77 7.84 -17.16
N LEU A 505 31.48 7.74 -16.79
CA LEU A 505 30.48 8.83 -16.92
C LEU A 505 30.29 9.62 -15.62
N VAL A 506 31.18 9.54 -14.67
CA VAL A 506 31.17 10.30 -13.42
C VAL A 506 32.14 11.48 -13.54
N PHE A 507 31.61 12.68 -13.55
CA PHE A 507 32.35 13.95 -13.66
C PHE A 507 32.12 14.79 -12.40
N GLU A 508 32.72 14.37 -11.29
CA GLU A 508 32.47 14.95 -9.94
C GLU A 508 32.71 16.47 -9.87
N LYS A 509 33.74 16.94 -10.55
CA LYS A 509 34.11 18.37 -10.54
C LYS A 509 33.06 19.21 -11.26
N GLU A 510 32.69 18.79 -12.48
CA GLU A 510 31.69 19.48 -13.29
C GLU A 510 30.30 19.39 -12.65
N GLU A 511 29.98 18.25 -12.02
CA GLU A 511 28.75 18.08 -11.25
C GLU A 511 28.68 19.09 -10.09
N ALA A 512 29.73 19.21 -9.28
CA ALA A 512 29.81 20.17 -8.18
C ALA A 512 29.71 21.62 -8.64
N SER A 513 30.38 21.96 -9.75
CA SER A 513 30.33 23.31 -10.34
C SER A 513 28.93 23.66 -10.85
N MET A 514 28.24 22.72 -11.55
CA MET A 514 26.87 22.95 -12.02
C MET A 514 25.88 23.11 -10.87
N GLU A 515 26.02 22.40 -9.77
CA GLU A 515 25.15 22.58 -8.59
C GLU A 515 25.30 23.97 -7.97
N LEU A 516 26.54 24.53 -7.93
CA LEU A 516 26.78 25.91 -7.48
C LEU A 516 26.11 26.91 -8.42
N LEU A 517 26.24 26.73 -9.74
CA LEU A 517 25.61 27.60 -10.75
C LEU A 517 24.08 27.55 -10.67
N ILE A 518 23.51 26.35 -10.58
CA ILE A 518 22.06 26.14 -10.42
C ILE A 518 21.55 26.81 -9.15
N THR A 519 22.29 26.69 -8.04
CA THR A 519 21.95 27.32 -6.76
C THR A 519 21.96 28.84 -6.91
N ALA A 520 22.99 29.42 -7.49
CA ALA A 520 23.10 30.85 -7.75
C ALA A 520 21.93 31.37 -8.62
N ILE A 521 21.63 30.68 -9.72
CA ILE A 521 20.51 31.04 -10.61
C ILE A 521 19.17 30.97 -9.88
N ARG A 522 18.96 29.92 -9.08
CA ARG A 522 17.75 29.73 -8.26
C ARG A 522 17.57 30.85 -7.25
N GLN A 523 18.66 31.26 -6.57
CA GLN A 523 18.62 32.36 -5.62
C GLN A 523 18.32 33.71 -6.30
N ILE A 524 18.88 33.97 -7.49
CA ILE A 524 18.53 35.15 -8.29
C ILE A 524 17.04 35.15 -8.65
N ARG A 525 16.51 34.03 -9.14
CA ARG A 525 15.08 33.88 -9.49
C ARG A 525 14.18 34.14 -8.28
N ASN A 526 14.50 33.54 -7.12
CA ASN A 526 13.75 33.72 -5.90
C ASN A 526 13.76 35.19 -5.44
N ARG A 527 14.94 35.82 -5.45
CA ARG A 527 15.05 37.24 -5.07
C ARG A 527 14.27 38.16 -6.01
N ARG A 528 14.31 37.90 -7.30
CA ARG A 528 13.51 38.65 -8.31
C ARG A 528 12.01 38.45 -8.08
N ALA A 529 11.58 37.23 -7.75
CA ALA A 529 10.17 36.94 -7.45
C ALA A 529 9.70 37.63 -6.15
N GLU A 530 10.50 37.63 -5.10
CA GLU A 530 10.24 38.35 -3.83
C GLU A 530 10.06 39.86 -4.06
N MET A 531 10.80 40.41 -5.03
CA MET A 531 10.76 41.81 -5.42
C MET A 531 9.71 42.11 -6.52
N ASN A 532 8.88 41.13 -6.89
CA ASN A 532 7.89 41.24 -7.97
C ASN A 532 8.44 41.73 -9.31
N VAL A 533 9.71 41.38 -9.63
CA VAL A 533 10.33 41.75 -10.90
C VAL A 533 9.74 40.92 -12.03
N PRO A 534 9.17 41.53 -13.09
CA PRO A 534 8.65 40.79 -14.23
C PRO A 534 9.71 39.89 -14.88
N PRO A 535 9.39 38.65 -15.28
CA PRO A 535 10.36 37.74 -15.93
C PRO A 535 11.02 38.32 -17.19
N SER A 536 10.31 39.16 -17.94
CA SER A 536 10.80 39.81 -19.14
C SER A 536 11.81 40.92 -18.90
N LYS A 537 11.91 41.47 -17.68
CA LYS A 537 12.82 42.56 -17.32
C LYS A 537 14.22 41.99 -17.08
N LYS A 538 15.17 42.33 -17.90
CA LYS A 538 16.58 41.93 -17.76
C LYS A 538 17.37 42.99 -17.02
N ALA A 539 18.41 42.55 -16.28
CA ALA A 539 19.31 43.43 -15.53
C ALA A 539 20.75 42.90 -15.55
N LYS A 540 21.71 43.78 -15.39
CA LYS A 540 23.11 43.36 -15.19
C LYS A 540 23.27 42.55 -13.92
N VAL A 541 24.18 41.59 -13.95
CA VAL A 541 24.54 40.74 -12.79
C VAL A 541 26.06 40.82 -12.60
N TYR A 542 26.49 41.14 -11.38
CA TYR A 542 27.89 41.08 -11.01
C TYR A 542 28.08 39.92 -10.04
N ILE A 543 29.04 39.05 -10.32
CA ILE A 543 29.35 37.87 -9.51
C ILE A 543 30.77 37.96 -8.98
N VAL A 544 30.90 38.10 -7.68
CA VAL A 544 32.18 38.08 -6.97
C VAL A 544 32.36 36.69 -6.37
N SER A 545 33.36 35.96 -6.79
CA SER A 545 33.62 34.60 -6.31
C SER A 545 35.12 34.33 -6.25
N PRO A 546 35.63 33.62 -5.24
CA PRO A 546 36.98 33.07 -5.25
C PRO A 546 37.14 31.87 -6.15
N ASP A 547 36.03 31.25 -6.59
CA ASP A 547 35.98 30.09 -7.49
C ASP A 547 35.82 30.56 -8.96
N HIS A 548 36.93 31.08 -9.50
CA HIS A 548 36.98 31.62 -10.89
C HIS A 548 36.85 30.55 -11.96
N GLU A 549 36.99 29.27 -11.62
CA GLU A 549 36.80 28.20 -12.55
C GLU A 549 35.30 27.95 -12.78
N THR A 550 34.51 27.89 -11.69
CA THR A 550 33.07 27.71 -11.75
C THR A 550 32.37 29.00 -12.23
N PHE A 551 32.71 30.16 -11.65
CA PHE A 551 32.08 31.44 -11.99
C PHE A 551 33.00 32.24 -12.95
N SER A 552 32.81 32.02 -14.24
CA SER A 552 33.63 32.60 -15.29
C SER A 552 32.75 33.02 -16.50
N PRO A 553 33.29 33.82 -17.44
CA PRO A 553 32.56 34.21 -18.64
C PRO A 553 32.00 33.06 -19.47
N ALA A 554 32.58 31.87 -19.35
CA ALA A 554 32.11 30.68 -20.08
C ALA A 554 30.68 30.27 -19.70
N VAL A 555 30.22 30.60 -18.47
CA VAL A 555 28.88 30.26 -18.00
C VAL A 555 27.89 31.41 -17.99
N SER A 556 28.27 32.58 -18.53
CA SER A 556 27.40 33.77 -18.58
C SER A 556 26.06 33.50 -19.24
N ALA A 557 26.06 32.71 -20.31
CA ALA A 557 24.86 32.35 -21.05
C ALA A 557 23.79 31.68 -20.18
N PHE A 558 24.17 30.93 -19.14
CA PHE A 558 23.22 30.31 -18.21
C PHE A 558 22.47 31.35 -17.38
N PHE A 559 23.16 32.39 -16.88
CA PHE A 559 22.56 33.48 -16.14
C PHE A 559 21.69 34.37 -17.01
N GLU A 560 22.15 34.65 -18.26
CA GLU A 560 21.37 35.44 -19.23
C GLU A 560 20.07 34.75 -19.60
N LYS A 561 20.11 33.45 -19.79
CA LYS A 561 18.95 32.65 -20.18
C LYS A 561 18.04 32.37 -19.00
N LEU A 562 18.60 31.95 -17.86
CA LEU A 562 17.84 31.35 -16.79
C LEU A 562 17.62 32.28 -15.59
N ALA A 563 18.46 33.30 -15.39
CA ALA A 563 18.32 34.26 -14.29
C ALA A 563 17.81 35.64 -14.75
N GLY A 564 17.61 35.83 -16.06
CA GLY A 564 17.19 37.10 -16.64
C GLY A 564 18.27 38.18 -16.56
N ALA A 565 19.54 37.80 -16.70
CA ALA A 565 20.63 38.74 -16.83
C ALA A 565 20.62 39.36 -18.24
N SER A 566 20.96 40.67 -18.33
CA SER A 566 21.25 41.35 -19.61
C SER A 566 22.71 41.16 -19.99
N SER A 567 23.60 41.11 -19.02
CA SER A 567 24.99 40.74 -19.08
C SER A 567 25.51 40.30 -17.72
N VAL A 568 26.62 39.55 -17.67
CA VAL A 568 27.24 39.09 -16.44
C VAL A 568 28.68 39.53 -16.42
N GLU A 569 29.12 40.14 -15.30
CA GLU A 569 30.48 40.55 -15.06
C GLU A 569 31.05 39.85 -13.81
N TYR A 570 32.32 39.51 -13.86
CA TYR A 570 33.01 38.72 -12.80
C TYR A 570 34.17 39.54 -12.19
N PRO A 571 33.89 40.65 -11.47
CA PRO A 571 34.93 41.45 -10.83
C PRO A 571 35.57 40.74 -9.64
N GLU A 572 36.86 41.01 -9.37
CA GLU A 572 37.55 40.52 -8.15
C GLU A 572 36.94 41.08 -6.87
N ALA A 573 36.45 42.32 -6.91
CA ALA A 573 35.77 42.99 -5.81
C ALA A 573 34.68 43.93 -6.36
N PHE A 574 33.56 44.07 -5.64
CA PHE A 574 32.47 44.97 -5.99
C PHE A 574 31.83 45.55 -4.73
N THR A 575 31.64 46.86 -4.69
CA THR A 575 31.13 47.57 -3.49
C THR A 575 29.63 47.31 -3.24
N GLY A 576 28.88 47.01 -4.26
CA GLY A 576 27.44 46.68 -4.15
C GLY A 576 26.54 47.88 -3.89
N GLU A 577 27.02 49.12 -3.99
CA GLU A 577 26.18 50.32 -3.79
C GLU A 577 25.06 50.38 -4.81
N GLY A 578 23.82 50.61 -4.37
CA GLY A 578 22.63 50.65 -5.20
C GLY A 578 22.22 49.29 -5.81
N CYS A 579 22.75 48.19 -5.28
CA CYS A 579 22.47 46.84 -5.74
C CYS A 579 21.74 46.00 -4.69
N VAL A 580 20.94 45.04 -5.13
CA VAL A 580 20.50 43.91 -4.33
C VAL A 580 21.65 42.94 -4.21
N GLN A 581 22.03 42.60 -2.97
CA GLN A 581 23.04 41.58 -2.69
C GLN A 581 22.38 40.23 -2.43
N ILE A 582 22.90 39.18 -3.04
CA ILE A 582 22.50 37.78 -2.87
C ILE A 582 23.75 37.00 -2.48
N ILE A 583 23.72 36.34 -1.33
CA ILE A 583 24.81 35.49 -0.86
C ILE A 583 24.49 34.07 -1.30
N SER A 584 25.35 33.53 -2.13
CA SER A 584 25.29 32.13 -2.58
C SER A 584 26.51 31.35 -2.10
N ASP A 585 26.47 30.02 -2.21
CA ASP A 585 27.66 29.22 -1.91
C ASP A 585 28.81 29.62 -2.84
N LYS A 586 29.94 29.96 -2.25
CA LYS A 586 31.16 30.43 -2.94
C LYS A 586 31.01 31.68 -3.84
N ALA A 587 29.87 32.39 -3.82
CA ALA A 587 29.71 33.61 -4.60
C ALA A 587 28.83 34.64 -3.91
N THR A 588 29.14 35.92 -4.13
CA THR A 588 28.26 37.05 -3.79
C THR A 588 27.81 37.70 -5.09
N ILE A 589 26.51 37.81 -5.27
CA ILE A 589 25.89 38.27 -6.49
C ILE A 589 25.23 39.62 -6.26
N PHE A 590 25.40 40.56 -7.16
CA PHE A 590 24.83 41.90 -7.07
C PHE A 590 24.03 42.21 -8.34
N ILE A 591 22.83 42.79 -8.15
CA ILE A 591 21.94 43.21 -9.23
C ILE A 591 21.56 44.67 -8.99
N PRO A 592 21.82 45.61 -9.92
CA PRO A 592 21.46 47.01 -9.74
C PRO A 592 19.96 47.19 -9.55
N LEU A 593 19.56 47.85 -8.48
CA LEU A 593 18.15 48.10 -8.15
C LEU A 593 17.44 48.91 -9.23
N SER A 594 18.11 49.91 -9.83
CA SER A 594 17.58 50.77 -10.88
C SER A 594 17.19 50.00 -12.13
N GLU A 595 17.83 48.84 -12.37
CA GLU A 595 17.54 48.04 -13.54
C GLU A 595 16.38 47.07 -13.34
N ILE A 596 16.10 46.67 -12.10
CA ILE A 596 15.04 45.65 -11.79
C ILE A 596 13.75 46.27 -11.30
N ILE A 597 13.80 47.43 -10.68
CA ILE A 597 12.62 48.09 -10.10
C ILE A 597 12.58 49.55 -10.64
N ASP A 598 11.39 50.02 -10.94
CA ASP A 598 11.11 51.46 -11.05
C ASP A 598 10.90 51.96 -9.61
N ILE A 599 11.97 52.48 -9.03
CA ILE A 599 12.03 52.86 -7.62
C ILE A 599 10.91 53.85 -7.28
N GLU A 600 10.60 54.82 -8.17
CA GLU A 600 9.55 55.79 -7.92
C GLU A 600 8.15 55.15 -7.90
N LYS A 601 7.87 54.24 -8.86
CA LYS A 601 6.60 53.50 -8.89
C LYS A 601 6.47 52.53 -7.75
N GLU A 602 7.55 51.87 -7.36
CA GLU A 602 7.54 50.93 -6.23
C GLU A 602 7.33 51.63 -4.91
N ILE A 603 8.02 52.78 -4.68
CA ILE A 603 7.75 53.63 -3.52
C ILE A 603 6.28 54.09 -3.52
N ALA A 604 5.73 54.51 -4.68
CA ALA A 604 4.34 54.92 -4.75
C ALA A 604 3.37 53.76 -4.45
N ARG A 605 3.66 52.56 -4.92
CA ARG A 605 2.90 51.34 -4.61
C ARG A 605 2.95 51.01 -3.10
N LEU A 606 4.13 51.01 -2.53
CA LEU A 606 4.35 50.74 -1.09
C LEU A 606 3.69 51.80 -0.22
N GLU A 607 3.73 53.06 -0.60
CA GLU A 607 3.03 54.16 0.11
C GLU A 607 1.48 53.96 0.03
N ALA A 608 0.96 53.51 -1.11
CA ALA A 608 -0.47 53.16 -1.23
C ALA A 608 -0.83 51.94 -0.37
N GLU A 609 0.03 50.94 -0.29
CA GLU A 609 -0.16 49.74 0.54
C GLU A 609 -0.08 50.14 2.05
N LYS A 610 0.86 50.99 2.44
CA LYS A 610 0.98 51.59 3.77
C LYS A 610 -0.32 52.27 4.18
N GLN A 611 -0.89 53.11 3.31
CA GLN A 611 -2.15 53.81 3.58
C GLN A 611 -3.33 52.83 3.77
N LYS A 612 -3.36 51.73 2.96
CA LYS A 612 -4.34 50.70 3.09
C LYS A 612 -4.26 49.94 4.41
N LEU A 613 -3.03 49.55 4.82
CA LEU A 613 -2.79 48.89 6.10
C LEU A 613 -3.15 49.78 7.29
N LEU A 614 -2.81 51.07 7.24
CA LEU A 614 -3.19 52.04 8.26
C LEU A 614 -4.71 52.15 8.38
N SER A 615 -5.42 52.22 7.26
CA SER A 615 -6.90 52.30 7.27
C SER A 615 -7.56 51.03 7.85
N GLU A 616 -6.98 49.85 7.57
CA GLU A 616 -7.49 48.59 8.14
C GLU A 616 -7.21 48.49 9.64
N ILE A 617 -6.04 48.91 10.12
CA ILE A 617 -5.68 48.98 11.55
C ILE A 617 -6.66 49.94 12.25
N GLU A 618 -6.88 51.15 11.70
CA GLU A 618 -7.81 52.13 12.25
C GLU A 618 -9.26 51.60 12.31
N ARG A 619 -9.69 50.85 11.27
CA ARG A 619 -11.02 50.19 11.24
C ARG A 619 -11.14 49.16 12.35
N ILE A 620 -10.11 48.36 12.59
CA ILE A 620 -10.11 47.36 13.66
C ILE A 620 -10.08 48.05 15.02
N ASP A 621 -9.32 49.15 15.18
CA ASP A 621 -9.26 49.90 16.41
C ASP A 621 -10.62 50.53 16.75
N LYS A 622 -11.29 51.16 15.80
CA LYS A 622 -12.67 51.66 15.98
C LYS A 622 -13.62 50.55 16.38
N LYS A 623 -13.47 49.33 15.81
CA LYS A 623 -14.28 48.17 16.14
C LYS A 623 -14.03 47.64 17.55
N LEU A 624 -12.78 47.61 17.98
CA LEU A 624 -12.36 47.17 19.31
C LEU A 624 -12.62 48.25 20.40
N ALA A 625 -12.73 49.51 20.03
CA ALA A 625 -13.10 50.62 20.93
C ALA A 625 -14.62 50.73 21.12
N ASN A 626 -15.45 50.06 20.31
CA ASN A 626 -16.89 50.07 20.44
C ASN A 626 -17.34 49.16 21.58
N GLU A 627 -17.72 49.76 22.73
CA GLU A 627 -18.22 49.03 23.91
C GLU A 627 -19.40 48.12 23.60
N GLY A 628 -20.28 48.52 22.66
CA GLY A 628 -21.43 47.73 22.26
C GLY A 628 -21.05 46.46 21.46
N PHE A 629 -19.90 46.46 20.79
CA PHE A 629 -19.36 45.31 20.11
C PHE A 629 -18.60 44.39 21.10
N VAL A 630 -17.69 44.96 21.90
CA VAL A 630 -16.84 44.19 22.83
C VAL A 630 -17.65 43.51 23.94
N SER A 631 -18.76 44.10 24.37
CA SER A 631 -19.63 43.50 25.39
C SER A 631 -20.53 42.39 24.88
N LYS A 632 -20.81 42.31 23.55
CA LYS A 632 -21.71 41.32 22.95
C LYS A 632 -21.08 40.28 22.10
N ALA A 633 -19.84 40.47 21.63
CA ALA A 633 -19.17 39.54 20.77
C ALA A 633 -18.50 38.39 21.59
N PRO A 634 -18.49 37.14 21.07
CA PRO A 634 -17.73 36.05 21.68
C PRO A 634 -16.25 36.36 21.79
N ALA A 635 -15.60 35.91 22.86
CA ALA A 635 -14.18 36.17 23.11
C ALA A 635 -13.26 35.78 21.92
N ALA A 636 -13.56 34.64 21.26
CA ALA A 636 -12.83 34.18 20.09
C ALA A 636 -12.89 35.16 18.89
N VAL A 637 -13.97 35.94 18.74
CA VAL A 637 -14.10 36.96 17.69
C VAL A 637 -13.25 38.18 18.03
N ILE A 638 -13.24 38.60 19.30
CA ILE A 638 -12.41 39.71 19.78
C ILE A 638 -10.92 39.38 19.63
N ASP A 639 -10.55 38.19 20.03
CA ASP A 639 -9.14 37.73 19.90
C ASP A 639 -8.74 37.57 18.43
N GLY A 640 -9.66 37.12 17.56
CA GLY A 640 -9.45 37.11 16.11
C GLY A 640 -9.20 38.50 15.50
N GLU A 641 -9.92 39.53 15.95
CA GLU A 641 -9.69 40.92 15.50
C GLU A 641 -8.37 41.46 16.04
N ARG A 642 -7.99 41.16 17.29
CA ARG A 642 -6.69 41.52 17.85
C ARG A 642 -5.54 40.88 17.07
N ALA A 643 -5.65 39.58 16.75
CA ALA A 643 -4.64 38.86 15.96
C ALA A 643 -4.48 39.47 14.55
N LYS A 644 -5.58 39.87 13.90
CA LYS A 644 -5.56 40.58 12.61
C LYS A 644 -4.83 41.94 12.73
N LYS A 645 -5.09 42.70 13.82
CA LYS A 645 -4.39 43.96 14.06
C LYS A 645 -2.90 43.77 14.17
N THR A 646 -2.47 42.76 14.96
CA THR A 646 -1.04 42.44 15.12
C THR A 646 -0.40 42.09 13.78
N ALA A 647 -1.02 41.23 12.99
CA ALA A 647 -0.55 40.83 11.65
C ALA A 647 -0.45 42.03 10.70
N TYR A 648 -1.42 42.96 10.72
CA TYR A 648 -1.35 44.18 9.91
C TYR A 648 -0.28 45.16 10.38
N ALA A 649 -0.03 45.25 11.69
CA ALA A 649 1.05 46.07 12.24
C ALA A 649 2.43 45.53 11.86
N GLU A 650 2.63 44.21 11.88
CA GLU A 650 3.87 43.60 11.43
C GLU A 650 4.12 43.81 9.92
N LYS A 651 3.06 43.66 9.10
CA LYS A 651 3.12 43.99 7.66
C LYS A 651 3.44 45.47 7.44
N LEU A 652 2.83 46.35 8.20
CA LEU A 652 3.10 47.79 8.11
C LEU A 652 4.56 48.12 8.40
N ALA A 653 5.13 47.55 9.47
CA ALA A 653 6.54 47.74 9.80
C ALA A 653 7.46 47.23 8.66
N THR A 654 7.11 46.12 8.02
CA THR A 654 7.87 45.60 6.88
C THR A 654 7.80 46.53 5.67
N VAL A 655 6.61 47.06 5.35
CA VAL A 655 6.42 48.03 4.27
C VAL A 655 7.18 49.32 4.52
N GLU A 656 7.15 49.84 5.74
CA GLU A 656 7.89 51.05 6.13
C GLU A 656 9.41 50.87 6.05
N ALA A 657 9.91 49.71 6.49
CA ALA A 657 11.32 49.35 6.33
C ALA A 657 11.73 49.28 4.86
N SER A 658 10.87 48.71 4.01
CA SER A 658 11.10 48.65 2.55
C SER A 658 11.16 50.03 1.91
N ILE A 659 10.21 50.94 2.25
CA ILE A 659 10.21 52.33 1.77
C ILE A 659 11.49 53.06 2.21
N ALA A 660 11.93 52.89 3.47
CA ALA A 660 13.13 53.49 3.96
C ALA A 660 14.40 52.99 3.24
N ASN A 661 14.43 51.74 2.87
CA ASN A 661 15.53 51.13 2.10
C ASN A 661 15.58 51.65 0.66
N TYR A 662 14.44 51.91 0.02
CA TYR A 662 14.40 52.49 -1.35
C TYR A 662 14.65 54.00 -1.41
N LYS A 663 14.54 54.72 -0.27
CA LYS A 663 14.82 56.15 -0.18
C LYS A 663 16.26 56.48 0.21
N LYS A 664 17.04 55.46 0.63
CA LYS A 664 18.50 55.59 0.86
C LYS A 664 19.26 55.40 -0.46
#